data_c322d69762a40f3747d351accb7c1fd7
#
_entry.id   c322d69762a40f3747d351accb7c1fd7
#
_cell.length_a   1.000
_cell.length_b   1.000
_cell.length_c   1.000
_cell.angle_alpha   90.00
_cell.angle_beta   90.00
_cell.angle_gamma   90.00
#
_symmetry.space_group_name_H-M   'P 1'
#
loop_
_entity.id
_entity.type
_entity.pdbx_description
1 polymer ?
#
loop_
_entity_poly.entity_id
_entity_poly.type
_entity_poly.pdbx_seq_one_letter_code
_entity_poly.pdbx_strand_id
1 'polypeptide(L)'
;MAFRWVAEAKRRGAKLIHVDPRFTRTSAMADLYVPLRSGTDIAFLGGLIRYMIENEKYFKDYVVNYTNAATIIRDDFQDTEDLEGVFSGLKEAPQGTNQKYVYDNATWQYKRTAPFDAAKAREEAIKAATFAEMIQKMVPPPAEKDPTLQHPQTVFQIMRRHFSRYTPEMVEQICGTPKELFLRVAEMLAENSGPERTTMFVYAMGWTQHTYGVQNIGAAALLQLLLGNVGRPGGGILALRGHATIQGSTDVPTLHHSIHGYMAHPDARRRHDTLRDYILTETRPTGYWANLPKFMVSYLKSMYGDAAKPENDFGYDWHPKIAGDYSFMASFHAMAKGEIKGAFFFGQNPATSINGGLIRRALANLDWMVVKDNFEIETAAFWYKSPEVESGELKPEQIKTEVFLFPSAQVGEIEGTFTNTQRWIQFHEKAADPPGDCRSDAWFTHQLALRLKKLYADSTLPRDQGFKNLTWDFDYEPGKYPTNTRIQGEPDVMKIWREINGFKTDTGELLKGFGELKDDGSTTCASWIYCGAYPEEGKFLPANRNPDPDDKPGTHLGWAYAWPANRRILYNRASADPNGNPWSERKKLIWWDAGQKKWVGYDVPDFPATKAPDTPAKPGAAGMDAHDGKSPFILLPDGKGWLFVPTGLQDGPLPTHYEPMESPVPNLLYPKWQTNPIAKIYEHERNQLAQVGDPQFPIVLTTYRLTEHHLSGAMSRWLPWLAELQPELFVEISPELAQEKGIQNLDWVRITSKRGSIVAKALVTPRLRPLTVNGKTVHQIGMPWHWGFMGLSTGDVVNDLTSWVADPNVMIHEAKALLVNVEKAK
;
A
#
# COMPACT_ATOMS: atom_id res chain seq x y z
N MET A 1 3.05 -21.34 7.19
CA MET A 1 4.13 -21.72 6.24
C MET A 1 5.28 -20.71 6.18
N ALA A 2 5.04 -19.40 6.07
CA ALA A 2 6.10 -18.40 5.96
C ALA A 2 7.12 -18.44 7.11
N PHE A 3 6.67 -18.61 8.35
CA PHE A 3 7.55 -18.60 9.52
C PHE A 3 8.59 -19.73 9.55
N ARG A 4 8.37 -20.85 8.85
CA ARG A 4 9.39 -21.91 8.71
C ARG A 4 10.70 -21.38 8.08
N TRP A 5 10.59 -20.43 7.16
CA TRP A 5 11.75 -19.79 6.53
C TRP A 5 12.48 -18.82 7.47
N VAL A 6 11.74 -18.16 8.37
CA VAL A 6 12.32 -17.37 9.45
C VAL A 6 13.08 -18.28 10.41
N ALA A 7 12.49 -19.43 10.80
CA ALA A 7 13.16 -20.42 11.64
C ALA A 7 14.42 -20.99 10.96
N GLU A 8 14.36 -21.24 9.64
CA GLU A 8 15.52 -21.68 8.86
C GLU A 8 16.63 -20.62 8.82
N ALA A 9 16.26 -19.35 8.60
CA ALA A 9 17.21 -18.24 8.64
C ALA A 9 17.89 -18.14 10.03
N LYS A 10 17.13 -18.30 11.12
CA LYS A 10 17.67 -18.32 12.49
C LYS A 10 18.66 -19.48 12.70
N ARG A 11 18.34 -20.68 12.20
CA ARG A 11 19.28 -21.83 12.28
C ARG A 11 20.59 -21.55 11.54
N ARG A 12 20.58 -20.67 10.53
CA ARG A 12 21.77 -20.20 9.81
C ARG A 12 22.42 -18.96 10.43
N GLY A 13 21.98 -18.55 11.62
CA GLY A 13 22.58 -17.46 12.39
C GLY A 13 21.93 -16.08 12.19
N ALA A 14 20.84 -15.96 11.46
CA ALA A 14 20.07 -14.73 11.40
C ALA A 14 19.44 -14.40 12.76
N LYS A 15 19.33 -13.10 13.06
CA LYS A 15 18.68 -12.59 14.27
C LYS A 15 17.27 -12.13 13.95
N LEU A 16 16.35 -12.40 14.86
CA LEU A 16 14.96 -11.96 14.80
C LEU A 16 14.68 -10.97 15.93
N ILE A 17 14.40 -9.73 15.57
CA ILE A 17 13.90 -8.70 16.48
C ILE A 17 12.40 -8.59 16.23
N HIS A 18 11.59 -8.61 17.27
CA HIS A 18 10.15 -8.43 17.21
C HIS A 18 9.74 -7.20 18.03
N VAL A 19 9.28 -6.17 17.33
CA VAL A 19 8.78 -4.92 17.92
C VAL A 19 7.26 -4.91 17.80
N ASP A 20 6.55 -5.00 18.92
CA ASP A 20 5.08 -5.11 18.94
C ASP A 20 4.55 -4.73 20.33
N PRO A 21 3.44 -4.01 20.46
CA PRO A 21 2.79 -3.76 21.75
C PRO A 21 2.44 -5.03 22.51
N ARG A 22 2.13 -6.09 21.79
CA ARG A 22 1.64 -7.37 22.30
C ARG A 22 2.68 -8.45 22.16
N PHE A 23 2.95 -9.21 23.24
CA PHE A 23 3.76 -10.42 23.17
C PHE A 23 3.02 -11.53 22.42
N THR A 24 3.57 -11.98 21.29
CA THR A 24 2.96 -12.96 20.38
C THR A 24 3.79 -14.24 20.26
N ARG A 25 3.30 -15.20 19.46
CA ARG A 25 4.08 -16.39 19.08
C ARG A 25 5.41 -16.03 18.39
N THR A 26 5.42 -14.94 17.61
CA THR A 26 6.66 -14.41 17.01
C THR A 26 7.62 -13.89 18.09
N SER A 27 7.09 -13.21 19.11
CA SER A 27 7.90 -12.72 20.27
C SER A 27 8.60 -13.85 21.00
N ALA A 28 7.88 -14.99 21.19
CA ALA A 28 8.44 -16.17 21.84
C ALA A 28 9.58 -16.83 21.05
N MET A 29 9.66 -16.56 19.75
CA MET A 29 10.70 -17.08 18.86
C MET A 29 11.79 -16.05 18.55
N ALA A 30 11.60 -14.79 18.97
CA ALA A 30 12.54 -13.70 18.71
C ALA A 30 13.81 -13.84 19.56
N ASP A 31 14.93 -13.34 19.04
CA ASP A 31 16.15 -13.13 19.83
C ASP A 31 16.01 -11.90 20.75
N LEU A 32 15.15 -10.96 20.35
CA LEU A 32 14.83 -9.76 21.10
C LEU A 32 13.36 -9.37 20.89
N TYR A 33 12.59 -9.29 21.98
CA TYR A 33 11.24 -8.72 21.97
C TYR A 33 11.27 -7.31 22.55
N VAL A 34 10.61 -6.38 21.89
CA VAL A 34 10.60 -4.96 22.20
C VAL A 34 9.16 -4.47 22.29
N PRO A 35 8.60 -4.23 23.47
CA PRO A 35 7.31 -3.59 23.63
C PRO A 35 7.40 -2.09 23.36
N LEU A 36 6.32 -1.53 22.80
CA LEU A 36 6.16 -0.09 22.63
C LEU A 36 4.68 0.29 22.76
N ARG A 37 4.41 1.57 23.00
CA ARG A 37 3.06 2.10 22.97
C ARG A 37 2.55 2.15 21.53
N SER A 38 1.35 1.65 21.29
CA SER A 38 0.71 1.74 19.97
C SER A 38 0.68 3.18 19.47
N GLY A 39 1.07 3.39 18.21
CA GLY A 39 1.08 4.70 17.57
C GLY A 39 2.34 5.53 17.80
N THR A 40 3.44 4.91 18.24
CA THR A 40 4.72 5.62 18.45
C THR A 40 5.85 5.12 17.53
N ASP A 41 5.49 4.48 16.45
CA ASP A 41 6.41 3.82 15.52
C ASP A 41 7.42 4.79 14.92
N ILE A 42 6.99 6.00 14.51
CA ILE A 42 7.91 7.01 13.96
C ILE A 42 8.90 7.52 15.03
N ALA A 43 8.47 7.66 16.29
CA ALA A 43 9.39 8.04 17.35
C ALA A 43 10.49 6.98 17.56
N PHE A 44 10.11 5.70 17.53
CA PHE A 44 11.04 4.58 17.64
C PHE A 44 12.00 4.51 16.44
N LEU A 45 11.46 4.55 15.21
CA LEU A 45 12.24 4.48 13.97
C LEU A 45 13.10 5.73 13.77
N GLY A 46 12.59 6.92 14.12
CA GLY A 46 13.34 8.18 14.11
C GLY A 46 14.54 8.15 15.06
N GLY A 47 14.39 7.55 16.23
CA GLY A 47 15.50 7.30 17.15
C GLY A 47 16.57 6.38 16.56
N LEU A 48 16.16 5.33 15.81
CA LEU A 48 17.10 4.46 15.11
C LEU A 48 17.81 5.19 13.98
N ILE A 49 17.10 6.02 13.21
CA ILE A 49 17.69 6.87 12.17
C ILE A 49 18.73 7.80 12.77
N ARG A 50 18.37 8.52 13.85
CA ARG A 50 19.31 9.36 14.58
C ARG A 50 20.55 8.61 15.03
N TYR A 51 20.38 7.43 15.65
CA TYR A 51 21.49 6.60 16.12
C TYR A 51 22.45 6.26 14.99
N MET A 52 21.94 5.87 13.81
CA MET A 52 22.79 5.53 12.66
C MET A 52 23.57 6.73 12.15
N ILE A 53 22.95 7.92 12.12
CA ILE A 53 23.60 9.15 11.64
C ILE A 53 24.66 9.63 12.64
N GLU A 54 24.30 9.79 13.91
CA GLU A 54 25.19 10.37 14.93
C GLU A 54 26.39 9.48 15.28
N ASN A 55 26.24 8.17 15.17
CA ASN A 55 27.30 7.20 15.40
C ASN A 55 28.00 6.73 14.12
N GLU A 56 27.71 7.37 12.97
CA GLU A 56 28.29 7.02 11.65
C GLU A 56 28.13 5.54 11.28
N LYS A 57 26.99 4.92 11.68
CA LYS A 57 26.69 3.50 11.43
C LYS A 57 25.90 3.27 10.13
N TYR A 58 25.78 4.27 9.27
CA TYR A 58 25.17 4.13 7.96
C TYR A 58 26.19 3.66 6.90
N PHE A 59 25.71 3.06 5.81
CA PHE A 59 26.55 2.57 4.74
C PHE A 59 26.92 3.73 3.79
N LYS A 60 28.00 4.45 4.09
CA LYS A 60 28.36 5.73 3.47
C LYS A 60 28.42 5.67 1.93
N ASP A 61 29.12 4.69 1.35
CA ASP A 61 29.26 4.60 -0.10
C ASP A 61 27.92 4.38 -0.82
N TYR A 62 27.05 3.56 -0.22
CA TYR A 62 25.69 3.36 -0.71
C TYR A 62 24.86 4.66 -0.61
N VAL A 63 24.90 5.34 0.53
CA VAL A 63 24.14 6.56 0.81
C VAL A 63 24.53 7.68 -0.16
N VAL A 64 25.82 7.93 -0.33
CA VAL A 64 26.31 9.00 -1.22
C VAL A 64 26.00 8.74 -2.68
N ASN A 65 26.16 7.48 -3.14
CA ASN A 65 26.04 7.17 -4.57
C ASN A 65 24.61 6.81 -5.00
N TYR A 66 23.81 6.20 -4.12
CA TYR A 66 22.53 5.59 -4.51
C TYR A 66 21.31 6.29 -3.94
N THR A 67 21.49 7.26 -3.03
CA THR A 67 20.39 8.05 -2.47
C THR A 67 20.47 9.52 -2.84
N ASN A 68 19.44 10.29 -2.52
CA ASN A 68 19.45 11.74 -2.68
C ASN A 68 20.14 12.50 -1.54
N ALA A 69 20.91 11.80 -0.68
CA ALA A 69 21.61 12.40 0.47
C ALA A 69 22.45 13.64 0.13
N ALA A 70 23.15 13.58 -1.00
CA ALA A 70 24.02 14.65 -1.48
C ALA A 70 23.29 15.79 -2.21
N THR A 71 21.99 15.65 -2.47
CA THR A 71 21.21 16.64 -3.22
C THR A 71 20.87 17.84 -2.33
N ILE A 72 21.01 19.05 -2.89
CA ILE A 72 20.73 20.30 -2.19
C ILE A 72 19.28 20.68 -2.40
N ILE A 73 18.56 20.97 -1.31
CA ILE A 73 17.20 21.49 -1.30
C ILE A 73 17.22 23.00 -1.44
N ARG A 74 16.16 23.59 -1.93
CA ARG A 74 15.99 25.04 -2.09
C ARG A 74 16.28 25.79 -0.77
N ASP A 75 16.83 26.98 -0.91
CA ASP A 75 17.24 27.82 0.25
C ASP A 75 16.04 28.31 1.09
N ASP A 76 14.84 28.33 0.52
CA ASP A 76 13.58 28.71 1.18
C ASP A 76 12.84 27.56 1.87
N PHE A 77 13.41 26.36 1.88
CA PHE A 77 12.89 25.25 2.67
C PHE A 77 13.13 25.45 4.17
N GLN A 78 12.10 25.20 4.94
CA GLN A 78 12.17 25.18 6.41
C GLN A 78 11.62 23.83 6.92
N ASP A 79 12.31 23.22 7.86
CA ASP A 79 11.91 21.95 8.45
C ASP A 79 11.19 22.09 9.80
N THR A 80 10.92 20.97 10.45
CA THR A 80 10.23 20.93 11.74
C THR A 80 10.99 21.58 12.89
N GLU A 81 12.30 21.77 12.77
CA GLU A 81 13.10 22.48 13.77
C GLU A 81 12.94 24.01 13.64
N ASP A 82 12.73 24.47 12.41
CA ASP A 82 12.49 25.90 12.13
C ASP A 82 11.05 26.31 12.48
N LEU A 83 10.06 25.38 12.27
CA LEU A 83 8.63 25.64 12.36
C LEU A 83 7.93 24.84 13.47
N GLU A 84 8.71 24.35 14.46
CA GLU A 84 8.21 23.69 15.67
C GLU A 84 7.25 22.51 15.43
N GLY A 85 7.55 21.69 14.42
CA GLY A 85 6.85 20.44 14.16
C GLY A 85 6.09 20.35 12.83
N VAL A 86 6.20 21.37 11.96
CA VAL A 86 5.67 21.35 10.61
C VAL A 86 6.73 21.79 9.58
N PHE A 87 6.45 21.59 8.32
CA PHE A 87 7.32 22.01 7.22
C PHE A 87 6.79 23.28 6.56
N SER A 88 7.68 24.00 5.85
CA SER A 88 7.27 25.12 5.01
C SER A 88 6.23 24.71 3.98
N GLY A 89 5.30 25.60 3.69
CA GLY A 89 4.20 25.38 2.75
C GLY A 89 2.89 24.92 3.40
N LEU A 90 2.82 24.80 4.74
CA LEU A 90 1.55 24.48 5.42
C LEU A 90 0.55 25.65 5.25
N LYS A 91 -0.65 25.34 4.83
CA LYS A 91 -1.75 26.31 4.64
C LYS A 91 -3.10 25.67 4.96
N GLU A 92 -4.11 26.49 5.21
CA GLU A 92 -5.47 25.99 5.42
C GLU A 92 -5.95 25.20 4.20
N ALA A 93 -6.63 24.09 4.48
CA ALA A 93 -7.18 23.25 3.44
C ALA A 93 -8.41 23.87 2.78
N PRO A 94 -8.67 23.63 1.50
CA PRO A 94 -9.94 24.00 0.87
C PRO A 94 -11.13 23.39 1.60
N GLN A 95 -12.25 24.10 1.62
CA GLN A 95 -13.49 23.59 2.22
C GLN A 95 -13.92 22.27 1.57
N GLY A 96 -14.45 21.35 2.36
CA GLY A 96 -14.97 20.06 1.88
C GLY A 96 -13.91 18.97 1.68
N THR A 97 -12.63 19.21 2.03
CA THR A 97 -11.56 18.21 1.88
C THR A 97 -11.44 17.24 3.07
N ASN A 98 -12.22 17.43 4.14
CA ASN A 98 -12.10 16.69 5.40
C ASN A 98 -10.72 16.82 6.08
N GLN A 99 -9.97 17.87 5.76
CA GLN A 99 -8.66 18.21 6.31
C GLN A 99 -8.67 19.65 6.83
N LYS A 100 -7.92 19.90 7.89
CA LYS A 100 -7.74 21.28 8.40
C LYS A 100 -6.65 22.02 7.63
N TYR A 101 -5.58 21.33 7.29
CA TYR A 101 -4.44 21.90 6.58
C TYR A 101 -4.02 21.02 5.40
N VAL A 102 -3.26 21.61 4.49
CA VAL A 102 -2.56 20.95 3.37
C VAL A 102 -1.19 21.58 3.19
N TYR A 103 -0.28 20.88 2.55
CA TYR A 103 1.02 21.41 2.17
C TYR A 103 1.07 21.82 0.71
N ASP A 104 1.72 22.96 0.46
CA ASP A 104 2.29 23.32 -0.83
C ASP A 104 3.77 22.94 -0.82
N ASN A 105 4.16 21.99 -1.65
CA ASN A 105 5.51 21.43 -1.66
C ASN A 105 6.51 22.21 -2.55
N ALA A 106 6.19 23.44 -2.95
CA ALA A 106 7.06 24.24 -3.82
C ALA A 106 8.46 24.45 -3.22
N THR A 107 8.55 24.64 -1.89
CA THR A 107 9.82 24.82 -1.18
C THR A 107 10.61 23.54 -0.97
N TRP A 108 9.98 22.35 -1.13
CA TRP A 108 10.64 21.05 -0.93
C TRP A 108 11.47 20.61 -2.14
N GLN A 109 11.45 21.39 -3.22
CA GLN A 109 12.09 20.99 -4.46
C GLN A 109 13.61 21.12 -4.37
N TYR A 110 14.31 20.36 -5.22
CA TYR A 110 15.76 20.44 -5.35
C TYR A 110 16.20 21.81 -5.91
N LYS A 111 17.29 22.34 -5.38
CA LYS A 111 18.00 23.45 -6.00
C LYS A 111 18.61 22.98 -7.32
N ARG A 112 18.38 23.75 -8.38
CA ARG A 112 18.81 23.38 -9.74
C ARG A 112 20.03 24.19 -10.15
N THR A 113 20.88 23.59 -11.00
CA THR A 113 22.07 24.21 -11.55
C THR A 113 21.78 25.38 -12.50
N ALA A 114 20.53 25.53 -12.97
CA ALA A 114 20.02 26.64 -13.75
C ALA A 114 18.55 26.89 -13.43
N PRO A 115 18.06 28.12 -13.60
CA PRO A 115 16.64 28.44 -13.42
C PRO A 115 15.76 27.55 -14.30
N PHE A 116 14.64 27.09 -13.73
CA PHE A 116 13.67 26.25 -14.44
C PHE A 116 12.24 26.68 -14.04
N ASP A 117 11.50 27.11 -15.02
CA ASP A 117 10.08 27.41 -14.89
C ASP A 117 9.26 26.22 -15.43
N ALA A 118 8.73 25.39 -14.52
CA ALA A 118 7.97 24.20 -14.88
C ALA A 118 6.63 24.55 -15.59
N ALA A 119 6.03 25.71 -15.28
CA ALA A 119 4.80 26.14 -15.94
C ALA A 119 5.06 26.51 -17.40
N LYS A 120 6.09 27.33 -17.62
CA LYS A 120 6.52 27.69 -18.98
C LYS A 120 6.96 26.49 -19.80
N ALA A 121 7.72 25.58 -19.20
CA ALA A 121 8.13 24.33 -19.85
C ALA A 121 6.92 23.50 -20.30
N ARG A 122 5.86 23.42 -19.49
CA ARG A 122 4.60 22.76 -19.86
C ARG A 122 3.85 23.49 -20.97
N GLU A 123 3.80 24.82 -20.95
CA GLU A 123 3.19 25.62 -22.02
C GLU A 123 3.89 25.42 -23.38
N GLU A 124 5.19 25.22 -23.37
CA GLU A 124 5.96 24.92 -24.59
C GLU A 124 5.79 23.45 -24.99
N ALA A 125 5.74 22.53 -24.02
CA ALA A 125 5.59 21.09 -24.25
C ALA A 125 4.23 20.75 -24.91
N ILE A 126 3.14 21.41 -24.52
CA ILE A 126 1.81 21.16 -25.11
C ILE A 126 1.76 21.43 -26.63
N LYS A 127 2.65 22.28 -27.15
CA LYS A 127 2.75 22.63 -28.56
C LYS A 127 3.64 21.67 -29.38
N ALA A 128 4.31 20.72 -28.73
CA ALA A 128 5.18 19.77 -29.42
C ALA A 128 4.40 18.84 -30.36
N ALA A 129 5.00 18.36 -31.42
CA ALA A 129 4.32 17.51 -32.40
C ALA A 129 4.10 16.09 -31.86
N THR A 130 5.03 15.57 -31.07
CA THR A 130 5.01 14.20 -30.54
C THR A 130 5.10 14.18 -29.03
N PHE A 131 4.68 13.07 -28.42
CA PHE A 131 4.86 12.84 -26.98
C PHE A 131 6.34 12.83 -26.59
N ALA A 132 7.22 12.31 -27.42
CA ALA A 132 8.65 12.30 -27.15
C ALA A 132 9.22 13.73 -27.06
N GLU A 133 8.87 14.62 -27.98
CA GLU A 133 9.25 16.03 -27.93
C GLU A 133 8.62 16.75 -26.73
N MET A 134 7.37 16.44 -26.41
CA MET A 134 6.68 16.96 -25.22
C MET A 134 7.46 16.64 -23.96
N ILE A 135 7.81 15.37 -23.77
CA ILE A 135 8.55 14.90 -22.59
C ILE A 135 9.92 15.56 -22.52
N GLN A 136 10.62 15.65 -23.66
CA GLN A 136 11.94 16.27 -23.75
C GLN A 136 11.94 17.75 -23.30
N LYS A 137 10.89 18.51 -23.62
CA LYS A 137 10.74 19.91 -23.18
C LYS A 137 10.48 20.08 -21.70
N MET A 138 9.98 19.03 -21.02
CA MET A 138 9.70 19.03 -19.58
C MET A 138 10.91 18.66 -18.72
N VAL A 139 12.03 18.22 -19.29
CA VAL A 139 13.20 17.79 -18.53
C VAL A 139 13.82 18.97 -17.78
N PRO A 140 13.90 18.92 -16.44
CA PRO A 140 14.50 20.01 -15.68
C PRO A 140 16.04 19.94 -15.75
N PRO A 141 16.73 21.06 -15.49
CA PRO A 141 18.17 21.07 -15.25
C PRO A 141 18.55 20.13 -14.10
N PRO A 142 19.79 19.62 -14.07
CA PRO A 142 20.26 18.80 -12.96
C PRO A 142 20.12 19.51 -11.60
N ALA A 143 19.95 18.73 -10.55
CA ALA A 143 20.01 19.23 -9.18
C ALA A 143 21.44 19.53 -8.75
N GLU A 144 21.65 20.58 -7.95
CA GLU A 144 22.92 20.82 -7.27
C GLU A 144 23.20 19.72 -6.24
N LYS A 145 24.47 19.36 -6.07
CA LYS A 145 24.88 18.28 -5.17
C LYS A 145 26.17 18.63 -4.42
N ASP A 146 26.27 18.18 -3.20
CA ASP A 146 27.51 18.15 -2.44
C ASP A 146 27.79 16.71 -1.95
N PRO A 147 28.64 15.93 -2.66
CA PRO A 147 29.00 14.57 -2.26
C PRO A 147 29.76 14.48 -0.94
N THR A 148 30.26 15.59 -0.40
CA THR A 148 30.91 15.62 0.91
C THR A 148 29.88 15.57 2.05
N LEU A 149 28.60 15.84 1.75
CA LEU A 149 27.48 15.92 2.69
C LEU A 149 27.64 17.04 3.75
N GLN A 150 28.44 18.08 3.47
CA GLN A 150 28.71 19.15 4.45
C GLN A 150 27.86 20.39 4.24
N HIS A 151 27.35 20.63 3.03
CA HIS A 151 26.51 21.79 2.77
C HIS A 151 25.21 21.70 3.59
N PRO A 152 24.81 22.77 4.34
CA PRO A 152 23.68 22.74 5.28
C PRO A 152 22.34 22.32 4.66
N GLN A 153 22.13 22.63 3.38
CA GLN A 153 20.90 22.31 2.65
C GLN A 153 20.99 20.99 1.89
N THR A 154 22.01 20.16 2.10
CA THR A 154 21.94 18.77 1.64
C THR A 154 20.85 18.00 2.36
N VAL A 155 20.20 17.09 1.66
CA VAL A 155 19.21 16.18 2.25
C VAL A 155 19.77 15.54 3.53
N PHE A 156 21.04 15.14 3.51
CA PHE A 156 21.68 14.51 4.67
C PHE A 156 21.73 15.42 5.90
N GLN A 157 22.11 16.70 5.76
CA GLN A 157 22.18 17.64 6.88
C GLN A 157 20.79 18.05 7.37
N ILE A 158 19.83 18.24 6.46
CA ILE A 158 18.43 18.48 6.82
C ILE A 158 17.90 17.32 7.67
N MET A 159 18.11 16.07 7.19
CA MET A 159 17.68 14.88 7.91
C MET A 159 18.36 14.74 9.27
N ARG A 160 19.68 15.01 9.37
CA ARG A 160 20.42 15.01 10.64
C ARG A 160 19.80 15.99 11.64
N ARG A 161 19.44 17.20 11.20
CA ARG A 161 18.81 18.22 12.03
C ARG A 161 17.39 17.80 12.45
N HIS A 162 16.58 17.31 11.50
CA HIS A 162 15.21 16.87 11.74
C HIS A 162 15.12 15.77 12.81
N PHE A 163 16.00 14.75 12.74
CA PHE A 163 15.99 13.65 13.70
C PHE A 163 16.76 13.94 14.99
N SER A 164 17.32 15.13 15.19
CA SER A 164 18.13 15.44 16.37
C SER A 164 17.39 15.29 17.70
N ARG A 165 16.07 15.54 17.72
CA ARG A 165 15.22 15.42 18.91
C ARG A 165 14.88 13.97 19.30
N TYR A 166 15.04 13.03 18.41
CA TYR A 166 14.68 11.62 18.62
C TYR A 166 15.79 10.89 19.43
N THR A 167 16.15 11.44 20.58
CA THR A 167 17.17 10.82 21.45
C THR A 167 16.68 9.52 22.07
N PRO A 168 17.56 8.61 22.51
CA PRO A 168 17.13 7.38 23.18
C PRO A 168 16.23 7.63 24.40
N GLU A 169 16.48 8.71 25.14
CA GLU A 169 15.66 9.14 26.27
C GLU A 169 14.26 9.59 25.82
N MET A 170 14.18 10.34 24.71
CA MET A 170 12.90 10.76 24.14
C MET A 170 12.11 9.57 23.63
N VAL A 171 12.78 8.60 22.99
CA VAL A 171 12.15 7.34 22.56
C VAL A 171 11.55 6.60 23.76
N GLU A 172 12.28 6.48 24.86
CA GLU A 172 11.77 5.86 26.09
C GLU A 172 10.55 6.61 26.62
N GLN A 173 10.62 7.94 26.70
CA GLN A 173 9.52 8.76 27.20
C GLN A 173 8.24 8.69 26.36
N ILE A 174 8.37 8.58 25.03
CA ILE A 174 7.23 8.52 24.12
C ILE A 174 6.71 7.10 23.96
N CYS A 175 7.62 6.15 23.71
CA CYS A 175 7.27 4.77 23.36
C CYS A 175 7.03 3.90 24.60
N GLY A 176 7.58 4.27 25.75
CA GLY A 176 7.63 3.38 26.92
C GLY A 176 8.58 2.18 26.74
N THR A 177 9.38 2.18 25.69
CA THR A 177 10.41 1.17 25.46
C THR A 177 11.65 1.53 26.28
N PRO A 178 12.17 0.65 27.17
CA PRO A 178 13.39 0.95 27.93
C PRO A 178 14.56 1.32 27.03
N LYS A 179 15.29 2.37 27.41
CA LYS A 179 16.41 2.93 26.66
C LYS A 179 17.46 1.88 26.27
N GLU A 180 17.84 1.01 27.19
CA GLU A 180 18.83 -0.04 26.96
C GLU A 180 18.35 -1.05 25.91
N LEU A 181 17.06 -1.36 25.92
CA LEU A 181 16.45 -2.25 24.95
C LEU A 181 16.40 -1.60 23.56
N PHE A 182 16.07 -0.32 23.49
CA PHE A 182 16.13 0.47 22.25
C PHE A 182 17.55 0.51 21.68
N LEU A 183 18.55 0.81 22.49
CA LEU A 183 19.96 0.84 22.07
C LEU A 183 20.43 -0.52 21.56
N ARG A 184 19.99 -1.61 22.20
CA ARG A 184 20.30 -2.96 21.73
C ARG A 184 19.73 -3.25 20.34
N VAL A 185 18.54 -2.77 20.03
CA VAL A 185 17.98 -2.83 18.66
C VAL A 185 18.87 -2.08 17.68
N ALA A 186 19.26 -0.85 18.00
CA ALA A 186 20.09 -0.02 17.15
C ALA A 186 21.45 -0.69 16.85
N GLU A 187 22.11 -1.24 17.87
CA GLU A 187 23.34 -1.99 17.73
C GLU A 187 23.17 -3.22 16.81
N MET A 188 22.14 -4.03 17.06
CA MET A 188 21.90 -5.23 16.25
C MET A 188 21.61 -4.90 14.78
N LEU A 189 20.94 -3.80 14.49
CA LEU A 189 20.73 -3.34 13.12
C LEU A 189 22.04 -2.92 12.46
N ALA A 190 22.88 -2.14 13.18
CA ALA A 190 24.17 -1.70 12.69
C ALA A 190 25.11 -2.89 12.42
N GLU A 191 25.19 -3.85 13.34
CA GLU A 191 26.01 -5.05 13.24
C GLU A 191 25.61 -5.97 12.07
N ASN A 192 24.32 -5.94 11.68
CA ASN A 192 23.76 -6.83 10.66
C ASN A 192 23.40 -6.12 9.34
N SER A 193 24.02 -4.97 9.09
CA SER A 193 23.90 -4.21 7.84
C SER A 193 25.27 -3.85 7.30
N GLY A 194 25.31 -3.24 6.10
CA GLY A 194 26.58 -2.86 5.45
C GLY A 194 26.97 -3.84 4.33
N PRO A 195 28.23 -3.81 3.84
CA PRO A 195 28.64 -4.56 2.64
C PRO A 195 28.36 -6.07 2.72
N GLU A 196 28.69 -6.70 3.85
CA GLU A 196 28.65 -8.17 4.03
C GLU A 196 27.30 -8.70 4.52
N ARG A 197 26.45 -7.84 5.08
CA ARG A 197 25.22 -8.21 5.76
C ARG A 197 24.06 -7.33 5.32
N THR A 198 22.86 -7.85 5.46
CA THR A 198 21.62 -7.12 5.21
C THR A 198 20.60 -7.41 6.29
N THR A 199 19.81 -6.40 6.63
CA THR A 199 18.63 -6.53 7.49
C THR A 199 17.38 -6.30 6.66
N MET A 200 16.32 -7.06 6.90
CA MET A 200 15.02 -6.89 6.26
C MET A 200 14.00 -6.47 7.31
N PHE A 201 13.19 -5.47 7.00
CA PHE A 201 11.99 -5.15 7.77
C PHE A 201 10.78 -5.90 7.22
N VAL A 202 10.01 -6.45 8.14
CA VAL A 202 8.77 -7.17 7.83
C VAL A 202 7.65 -6.53 8.61
N TYR A 203 6.61 -6.06 7.92
CA TYR A 203 5.48 -5.37 8.55
C TYR A 203 4.14 -5.76 7.93
N ALA A 204 3.06 -5.39 8.59
CA ALA A 204 1.71 -5.46 8.06
C ALA A 204 0.84 -4.30 8.62
N MET A 205 -0.40 -4.59 9.01
CA MET A 205 -1.38 -3.59 9.43
C MET A 205 -0.97 -2.79 10.68
N GLY A 206 -0.02 -3.28 11.48
CA GLY A 206 0.50 -2.54 12.64
C GLY A 206 1.04 -1.15 12.30
N TRP A 207 1.71 -1.01 11.15
CA TRP A 207 2.20 0.27 10.67
C TRP A 207 1.19 1.04 9.81
N THR A 208 0.36 0.33 9.05
CA THR A 208 -0.48 0.99 8.05
C THR A 208 -1.73 1.63 8.62
N GLN A 209 -2.36 1.04 9.64
CA GLN A 209 -3.65 1.49 10.15
C GLN A 209 -3.52 2.61 11.20
N HIS A 210 -2.85 3.70 10.79
CA HIS A 210 -2.67 4.96 11.53
C HIS A 210 -2.89 6.16 10.63
N THR A 211 -3.20 7.32 11.18
CA THR A 211 -3.32 8.59 10.43
C THR A 211 -1.99 9.10 9.85
N TYR A 212 -0.91 8.39 10.09
CA TYR A 212 0.44 8.60 9.54
C TYR A 212 1.06 7.27 9.07
N GLY A 213 0.22 6.33 8.63
CA GLY A 213 0.65 4.99 8.23
C GLY A 213 1.67 4.97 7.10
N VAL A 214 1.55 5.87 6.13
CA VAL A 214 2.52 6.01 5.05
C VAL A 214 3.87 6.48 5.58
N GLN A 215 3.90 7.38 6.54
CA GLN A 215 5.15 7.87 7.15
C GLN A 215 5.82 6.84 8.06
N ASN A 216 5.08 5.93 8.69
CA ASN A 216 5.66 4.77 9.39
C ASN A 216 6.51 3.93 8.43
N ILE A 217 5.95 3.63 7.24
CA ILE A 217 6.66 2.89 6.20
C ILE A 217 7.81 3.72 5.62
N GLY A 218 7.60 5.02 5.44
CA GLY A 218 8.63 5.97 5.00
C GLY A 218 9.84 6.00 5.93
N ALA A 219 9.63 6.01 7.25
CA ALA A 219 10.72 5.97 8.23
C ALA A 219 11.53 4.66 8.14
N ALA A 220 10.85 3.52 7.96
CA ALA A 220 11.51 2.26 7.74
C ALA A 220 12.29 2.22 6.40
N ALA A 221 11.72 2.78 5.34
CA ALA A 221 12.38 2.87 4.04
C ALA A 221 13.64 3.74 4.10
N LEU A 222 13.56 4.87 4.78
CA LEU A 222 14.69 5.77 5.01
C LEU A 222 15.81 5.05 5.78
N LEU A 223 15.49 4.34 6.86
CA LEU A 223 16.46 3.57 7.64
C LEU A 223 17.11 2.46 6.79
N GLN A 224 16.32 1.75 5.96
CA GLN A 224 16.86 0.71 5.06
C GLN A 224 17.77 1.28 3.97
N LEU A 225 17.51 2.49 3.48
CA LEU A 225 18.40 3.20 2.55
C LEU A 225 19.69 3.64 3.23
N LEU A 226 19.64 4.16 4.46
CA LEU A 226 20.83 4.51 5.24
C LEU A 226 21.73 3.28 5.49
N LEU A 227 21.13 2.14 5.78
CA LEU A 227 21.83 0.89 6.03
C LEU A 227 22.28 0.17 4.76
N GLY A 228 21.92 0.67 3.57
CA GLY A 228 22.27 0.07 2.29
C GLY A 228 21.62 -1.28 2.04
N ASN A 229 20.42 -1.51 2.55
CA ASN A 229 19.75 -2.81 2.49
C ASN A 229 18.81 -2.98 1.29
N VAL A 230 18.43 -1.89 0.60
CA VAL A 230 17.49 -1.95 -0.54
C VAL A 230 18.21 -2.43 -1.80
N GLY A 231 17.55 -3.28 -2.60
CA GLY A 231 18.09 -3.82 -3.86
C GLY A 231 19.12 -4.94 -3.68
N ARG A 232 19.25 -5.48 -2.48
CA ARG A 232 20.25 -6.49 -2.13
C ARG A 232 19.61 -7.74 -1.51
N PRO A 233 20.17 -8.95 -1.75
CA PRO A 233 19.64 -10.20 -1.20
C PRO A 233 19.49 -10.18 0.32
N GLY A 234 18.27 -10.48 0.81
CA GLY A 234 17.94 -10.52 2.23
C GLY A 234 17.79 -9.16 2.90
N GLY A 235 17.74 -8.08 2.13
CA GLY A 235 17.48 -6.72 2.58
C GLY A 235 16.11 -6.20 2.14
N GLY A 236 15.88 -4.91 2.36
CA GLY A 236 14.67 -4.21 1.96
C GLY A 236 13.51 -4.32 2.93
N ILE A 237 12.30 -4.13 2.42
CA ILE A 237 11.06 -4.12 3.20
C ILE A 237 10.09 -5.13 2.60
N LEU A 238 9.49 -5.95 3.45
CA LEU A 238 8.47 -6.93 3.09
C LEU A 238 7.14 -6.59 3.78
N ALA A 239 6.18 -6.12 3.01
CA ALA A 239 4.81 -5.95 3.47
C ALA A 239 4.08 -7.30 3.47
N LEU A 240 3.85 -7.89 4.62
CA LEU A 240 3.08 -9.15 4.72
C LEU A 240 1.61 -8.88 4.45
N ARG A 241 1.17 -9.24 3.25
CA ARG A 241 -0.23 -9.10 2.85
C ARG A 241 -1.06 -10.24 3.45
N GLY A 242 -2.22 -9.93 4.02
CA GLY A 242 -3.13 -10.93 4.57
C GLY A 242 -3.89 -11.69 3.49
N HIS A 243 -4.37 -10.98 2.49
CA HIS A 243 -5.08 -11.55 1.35
C HIS A 243 -4.10 -12.13 0.32
N ALA A 244 -4.45 -13.28 -0.30
CA ALA A 244 -3.55 -14.04 -1.17
C ALA A 244 -3.05 -13.25 -2.39
N THR A 245 -3.88 -12.42 -3.00
CA THR A 245 -3.56 -11.62 -4.19
C THR A 245 -3.62 -10.11 -3.95
N ILE A 246 -3.41 -9.64 -2.73
CA ILE A 246 -3.52 -8.19 -2.46
C ILE A 246 -2.51 -7.35 -3.26
N GLN A 247 -1.34 -7.90 -3.58
CA GLN A 247 -0.41 -7.26 -4.49
C GLN A 247 -1.02 -7.17 -5.89
N GLY A 248 -1.58 -8.27 -6.42
CA GLY A 248 -2.22 -8.31 -7.73
C GLY A 248 -3.41 -7.36 -7.83
N SER A 249 -4.24 -7.27 -6.80
CA SER A 249 -5.38 -6.35 -6.78
C SER A 249 -4.99 -4.88 -6.72
N THR A 250 -3.76 -4.54 -6.28
CA THR A 250 -3.23 -3.19 -6.41
C THR A 250 -2.53 -2.94 -7.74
N ASP A 251 -1.94 -3.96 -8.34
CA ASP A 251 -1.29 -3.89 -9.66
C ASP A 251 -2.31 -3.75 -10.80
N VAL A 252 -3.43 -4.47 -10.71
CA VAL A 252 -4.59 -4.40 -11.61
C VAL A 252 -5.74 -3.82 -10.79
N PRO A 253 -5.91 -2.50 -10.73
CA PRO A 253 -6.28 -1.81 -9.50
C PRO A 253 -7.70 -2.04 -9.04
N THR A 254 -7.81 -2.25 -7.75
CA THR A 254 -9.04 -2.02 -6.98
C THR A 254 -9.05 -0.65 -6.30
N LEU A 255 -8.11 0.23 -6.64
CA LEU A 255 -7.95 1.57 -6.06
C LEU A 255 -8.61 2.62 -6.95
N HIS A 256 -9.46 3.48 -6.36
CA HIS A 256 -10.22 4.48 -7.11
C HIS A 256 -9.37 5.51 -7.86
N HIS A 257 -8.15 5.80 -7.37
CA HIS A 257 -7.29 6.88 -7.88
C HIS A 257 -6.22 6.41 -8.88
N SER A 258 -6.18 5.13 -9.20
CA SER A 258 -5.23 4.58 -10.15
C SER A 258 -5.88 3.59 -11.12
N ILE A 259 -5.29 3.47 -12.29
CA ILE A 259 -5.58 2.44 -13.29
C ILE A 259 -4.40 1.48 -13.39
N HIS A 260 -4.48 0.48 -14.24
CA HIS A 260 -3.54 -0.64 -14.30
C HIS A 260 -2.07 -0.20 -14.30
N GLY A 261 -1.25 -0.90 -13.53
CA GLY A 261 0.18 -0.63 -13.45
C GLY A 261 0.52 0.71 -12.77
N TYR A 262 -0.30 1.15 -11.82
CA TYR A 262 -0.10 2.39 -11.05
C TYR A 262 -0.12 3.69 -11.87
N MET A 263 -0.70 3.68 -13.06
CA MET A 263 -1.02 4.93 -13.76
C MET A 263 -2.11 5.68 -13.01
N ALA A 264 -2.06 7.01 -13.00
CA ALA A 264 -3.10 7.82 -12.38
C ALA A 264 -4.44 7.63 -13.10
N HIS A 265 -5.53 7.51 -12.33
CA HIS A 265 -6.87 7.52 -12.95
C HIS A 265 -7.11 8.92 -13.56
N PRO A 266 -7.65 9.05 -14.78
CA PRO A 266 -8.09 10.33 -15.30
C PRO A 266 -9.04 11.03 -14.31
N ASP A 267 -8.80 12.32 -14.04
CA ASP A 267 -9.47 13.08 -12.97
C ASP A 267 -9.98 14.42 -13.52
N ALA A 268 -11.29 14.63 -13.46
CA ALA A 268 -11.94 15.85 -13.95
C ALA A 268 -11.58 17.12 -13.16
N ARG A 269 -10.97 16.97 -11.97
CA ARG A 269 -10.49 18.10 -11.15
C ARG A 269 -9.08 18.55 -11.54
N ARG A 270 -8.41 17.79 -12.42
CA ARG A 270 -7.06 18.02 -12.90
C ARG A 270 -7.10 18.39 -14.38
N ARG A 271 -5.97 18.84 -14.91
CA ARG A 271 -5.82 19.05 -16.34
C ARG A 271 -5.70 17.70 -17.06
N HIS A 272 -6.84 17.04 -17.25
CA HIS A 272 -6.98 15.75 -17.92
C HIS A 272 -8.10 15.77 -18.97
N ASP A 273 -8.29 16.94 -19.62
CA ASP A 273 -9.36 17.09 -20.58
C ASP A 273 -9.13 16.24 -21.83
N THR A 274 -7.89 16.18 -22.31
CA THR A 274 -7.46 15.35 -23.46
C THR A 274 -6.39 14.37 -23.04
N LEU A 275 -6.14 13.33 -23.86
CA LEU A 275 -5.01 12.43 -23.68
C LEU A 275 -3.69 13.21 -23.55
N ARG A 276 -3.54 14.24 -24.34
CA ARG A 276 -2.34 15.09 -24.35
C ARG A 276 -2.17 15.84 -23.03
N ASP A 277 -3.26 16.38 -22.49
CA ASP A 277 -3.26 17.03 -21.17
C ASP A 277 -2.93 16.04 -20.04
N TYR A 278 -3.49 14.84 -20.11
CA TYR A 278 -3.17 13.76 -19.17
C TYR A 278 -1.67 13.40 -19.22
N ILE A 279 -1.12 13.15 -20.39
CA ILE A 279 0.30 12.85 -20.57
C ILE A 279 1.19 13.98 -20.04
N LEU A 280 0.84 15.24 -20.37
CA LEU A 280 1.56 16.42 -19.87
C LEU A 280 1.57 16.51 -18.34
N THR A 281 0.47 16.12 -17.71
CA THR A 281 0.28 16.25 -16.26
C THR A 281 0.91 15.11 -15.48
N GLU A 282 0.79 13.88 -15.97
CA GLU A 282 1.17 12.68 -15.22
C GLU A 282 2.56 12.15 -15.56
N THR A 283 3.13 12.51 -16.71
CA THR A 283 4.46 12.01 -17.08
C THR A 283 5.56 12.62 -16.21
N ARG A 284 6.39 11.79 -15.68
CA ARG A 284 7.71 12.17 -15.16
C ARG A 284 8.69 12.07 -16.32
N PRO A 285 9.38 13.17 -16.69
CA PRO A 285 10.16 13.19 -17.92
C PRO A 285 11.41 12.31 -17.88
N THR A 286 11.84 11.88 -16.70
CA THR A 286 13.04 11.07 -16.47
C THR A 286 12.70 9.76 -15.77
N GLY A 287 13.53 8.73 -15.99
CA GLY A 287 13.27 7.39 -15.49
C GLY A 287 12.21 6.62 -16.29
N TYR A 288 11.69 5.52 -15.75
CA TYR A 288 10.72 4.66 -16.43
C TYR A 288 9.40 5.34 -16.76
N TRP A 289 8.96 6.31 -15.96
CA TRP A 289 7.69 6.98 -16.16
C TRP A 289 7.66 7.91 -17.38
N ALA A 290 8.81 8.15 -18.03
CA ALA A 290 8.85 8.76 -19.35
C ALA A 290 8.18 7.89 -20.44
N ASN A 291 7.93 6.61 -20.17
CA ASN A 291 7.18 5.70 -21.05
C ASN A 291 5.66 5.79 -20.85
N LEU A 292 5.14 6.69 -20.00
CA LEU A 292 3.70 6.80 -19.75
C LEU A 292 2.85 6.90 -21.01
N PRO A 293 3.24 7.64 -22.09
CA PRO A 293 2.46 7.66 -23.33
C PRO A 293 2.25 6.26 -23.92
N LYS A 294 3.32 5.44 -23.96
CA LYS A 294 3.26 4.07 -24.47
C LYS A 294 2.36 3.18 -23.61
N PHE A 295 2.43 3.34 -22.31
CA PHE A 295 1.61 2.59 -21.35
C PHE A 295 0.13 2.99 -21.49
N MET A 296 -0.17 4.28 -21.55
CA MET A 296 -1.55 4.76 -21.64
C MET A 296 -2.20 4.46 -22.98
N VAL A 297 -1.50 4.67 -24.10
CA VAL A 297 -2.04 4.36 -25.42
C VAL A 297 -2.28 2.85 -25.56
N SER A 298 -1.34 2.00 -25.16
CA SER A 298 -1.52 0.55 -25.21
C SER A 298 -2.67 0.07 -24.29
N TYR A 299 -2.86 0.72 -23.14
CA TYR A 299 -3.98 0.48 -22.25
C TYR A 299 -5.33 0.85 -22.91
N LEU A 300 -5.44 2.04 -23.51
CA LEU A 300 -6.66 2.45 -24.24
C LEU A 300 -6.96 1.53 -25.41
N LYS A 301 -5.92 1.06 -26.11
CA LYS A 301 -6.06 0.03 -27.17
C LYS A 301 -6.59 -1.29 -26.61
N SER A 302 -6.22 -1.69 -25.39
CA SER A 302 -6.77 -2.89 -24.77
C SER A 302 -8.24 -2.72 -24.39
N MET A 303 -8.65 -1.51 -24.00
CA MET A 303 -10.04 -1.21 -23.63
C MET A 303 -10.95 -1.13 -24.86
N TYR A 304 -10.52 -0.51 -25.97
CA TYR A 304 -11.39 -0.11 -27.07
C TYR A 304 -10.99 -0.70 -28.43
N GLY A 305 -9.97 -1.56 -28.49
CA GLY A 305 -9.59 -2.31 -29.69
C GLY A 305 -9.45 -1.43 -30.94
N ASP A 306 -10.10 -1.83 -32.02
CA ASP A 306 -10.04 -1.11 -33.30
C ASP A 306 -10.78 0.22 -33.31
N ALA A 307 -11.67 0.47 -32.34
CA ALA A 307 -12.32 1.77 -32.18
C ALA A 307 -11.35 2.84 -31.66
N ALA A 308 -10.30 2.46 -30.91
CA ALA A 308 -9.27 3.35 -30.43
C ALA A 308 -8.28 3.70 -31.55
N LYS A 309 -8.31 4.95 -32.03
CA LYS A 309 -7.50 5.44 -33.15
C LYS A 309 -6.83 6.78 -32.80
N PRO A 310 -5.73 7.14 -33.48
CA PRO A 310 -5.08 8.45 -33.23
C PRO A 310 -6.04 9.64 -33.37
N GLU A 311 -6.98 9.57 -34.32
CA GLU A 311 -7.93 10.65 -34.64
C GLU A 311 -8.95 10.93 -33.52
N ASN A 312 -9.12 10.01 -32.60
CA ASN A 312 -10.00 10.14 -31.43
C ASN A 312 -9.26 10.01 -30.10
N ASP A 313 -7.97 10.37 -30.08
CA ASP A 313 -7.11 10.23 -28.88
C ASP A 313 -7.18 8.80 -28.28
N PHE A 314 -7.23 7.77 -29.13
CA PHE A 314 -7.38 6.37 -28.76
C PHE A 314 -8.61 6.07 -27.87
N GLY A 315 -9.66 6.86 -27.97
CA GLY A 315 -10.86 6.72 -27.16
C GLY A 315 -10.70 7.25 -25.72
N TYR A 316 -9.75 8.11 -25.46
CA TYR A 316 -9.51 8.68 -24.14
C TYR A 316 -10.76 9.33 -23.52
N ASP A 317 -11.59 10.00 -24.33
CA ASP A 317 -12.82 10.61 -23.84
C ASP A 317 -13.93 9.60 -23.47
N TRP A 318 -13.77 8.35 -23.86
CA TRP A 318 -14.68 7.26 -23.46
C TRP A 318 -14.29 6.67 -22.11
N HIS A 319 -13.05 6.91 -21.66
CA HIS A 319 -12.59 6.45 -20.37
C HIS A 319 -13.20 7.31 -19.25
N PRO A 320 -13.76 6.69 -18.21
CA PRO A 320 -14.34 7.46 -17.10
C PRO A 320 -13.28 8.32 -16.41
N LYS A 321 -13.69 9.52 -15.98
CA LYS A 321 -12.88 10.42 -15.19
C LYS A 321 -13.45 10.49 -13.78
N ILE A 322 -12.61 10.32 -12.76
CA ILE A 322 -13.05 10.54 -11.38
C ILE A 322 -13.26 12.05 -11.15
N ALA A 323 -14.19 12.39 -10.25
CA ALA A 323 -14.49 13.78 -9.91
C ALA A 323 -14.36 14.06 -8.39
N GLY A 324 -13.94 13.08 -7.61
CA GLY A 324 -13.88 13.17 -6.15
C GLY A 324 -12.93 12.15 -5.52
N ASP A 325 -12.98 12.13 -4.18
CA ASP A 325 -12.36 11.08 -3.37
C ASP A 325 -13.38 9.93 -3.24
N TYR A 326 -13.08 8.80 -3.83
CA TYR A 326 -13.89 7.57 -3.78
C TYR A 326 -13.22 6.47 -2.93
N SER A 327 -12.36 6.89 -2.01
CA SER A 327 -11.81 5.98 -1.00
C SER A 327 -12.92 5.37 -0.14
N PHE A 328 -12.59 4.28 0.55
CA PHE A 328 -13.53 3.55 1.39
C PHE A 328 -14.33 4.49 2.31
N MET A 329 -13.66 5.33 3.09
CA MET A 329 -14.32 6.21 4.07
C MET A 329 -15.13 7.31 3.39
N ALA A 330 -14.59 7.92 2.32
CA ALA A 330 -15.31 8.94 1.58
C ALA A 330 -16.60 8.38 0.95
N SER A 331 -16.55 7.16 0.41
CA SER A 331 -17.70 6.49 -0.18
C SER A 331 -18.80 6.21 0.86
N PHE A 332 -18.45 5.68 2.03
CA PHE A 332 -19.45 5.46 3.08
C PHE A 332 -19.98 6.75 3.70
N HIS A 333 -19.16 7.80 3.74
CA HIS A 333 -19.63 9.13 4.14
C HIS A 333 -20.65 9.70 3.14
N ALA A 334 -20.42 9.51 1.85
CA ALA A 334 -21.35 9.87 0.78
C ALA A 334 -22.64 9.03 0.82
N MET A 335 -22.54 7.71 1.13
CA MET A 335 -23.71 6.85 1.36
C MET A 335 -24.52 7.33 2.57
N ALA A 336 -23.86 7.71 3.67
CA ALA A 336 -24.52 8.24 4.85
C ALA A 336 -25.31 9.52 4.56
N LYS A 337 -24.85 10.33 3.61
CA LYS A 337 -25.53 11.53 3.11
C LYS A 337 -26.61 11.24 2.04
N GLY A 338 -26.72 9.99 1.58
CA GLY A 338 -27.63 9.60 0.50
C GLY A 338 -27.20 10.06 -0.90
N GLU A 339 -25.94 10.41 -1.08
CA GLU A 339 -25.35 10.82 -2.36
C GLU A 339 -25.07 9.61 -3.28
N ILE A 340 -24.75 8.44 -2.71
CA ILE A 340 -24.59 7.17 -3.40
C ILE A 340 -25.88 6.37 -3.26
N LYS A 341 -26.40 5.89 -4.36
CA LYS A 341 -27.69 5.20 -4.46
C LYS A 341 -27.61 3.69 -4.55
N GLY A 342 -26.51 3.16 -5.10
CA GLY A 342 -26.33 1.73 -5.27
C GLY A 342 -24.88 1.32 -5.07
N ALA A 343 -24.64 0.07 -4.62
CA ALA A 343 -23.30 -0.44 -4.39
C ALA A 343 -23.17 -1.94 -4.68
N PHE A 344 -21.98 -2.34 -5.10
CA PHE A 344 -21.56 -3.74 -5.20
C PHE A 344 -20.53 -4.06 -4.14
N PHE A 345 -20.70 -5.18 -3.44
CA PHE A 345 -19.78 -5.70 -2.42
C PHE A 345 -19.39 -7.13 -2.78
N PHE A 346 -18.18 -7.31 -3.30
CA PHE A 346 -17.65 -8.62 -3.71
C PHE A 346 -16.59 -9.08 -2.71
N GLY A 347 -16.90 -10.14 -1.93
CA GLY A 347 -16.00 -10.66 -0.92
C GLY A 347 -15.60 -9.61 0.15
N GLN A 348 -16.46 -8.67 0.45
CA GLN A 348 -16.22 -7.56 1.38
C GLN A 348 -17.30 -7.47 2.44
N ASN A 349 -16.87 -7.23 3.69
CA ASN A 349 -17.80 -7.13 4.83
C ASN A 349 -17.74 -5.74 5.51
N PRO A 350 -18.14 -4.66 4.83
CA PRO A 350 -18.09 -3.32 5.40
C PRO A 350 -18.94 -3.14 6.67
N ALA A 351 -20.03 -3.88 6.85
CA ALA A 351 -20.88 -3.78 8.02
C ALA A 351 -20.15 -4.01 9.36
N THR A 352 -18.99 -4.68 9.33
CA THR A 352 -18.12 -4.87 10.52
C THR A 352 -16.80 -4.08 10.42
N SER A 353 -16.68 -3.17 9.48
CA SER A 353 -15.50 -2.34 9.31
C SER A 353 -15.51 -1.13 10.25
N ILE A 354 -14.53 -0.24 10.10
CA ILE A 354 -14.33 0.93 10.98
C ILE A 354 -15.60 1.74 11.18
N ASN A 355 -15.88 2.12 12.42
CA ASN A 355 -17.12 2.77 12.81
C ASN A 355 -18.35 2.06 12.21
N GLY A 356 -18.46 0.75 12.47
CA GLY A 356 -19.42 -0.14 11.83
C GLY A 356 -20.86 0.33 11.99
N GLY A 357 -21.19 0.92 13.13
CA GLY A 357 -22.51 1.50 13.35
C GLY A 357 -22.87 2.61 12.36
N LEU A 358 -21.92 3.45 11.97
CA LEU A 358 -22.14 4.47 10.95
C LEU A 358 -22.29 3.83 9.55
N ILE A 359 -21.48 2.82 9.24
CA ILE A 359 -21.57 2.11 7.97
C ILE A 359 -22.91 1.42 7.80
N ARG A 360 -23.41 0.69 8.81
CA ARG A 360 -24.70 0.00 8.72
C ARG A 360 -25.86 0.96 8.47
N ARG A 361 -25.82 2.16 9.06
CA ARG A 361 -26.79 3.24 8.75
C ARG A 361 -26.63 3.80 7.34
N ALA A 362 -25.38 3.91 6.86
CA ALA A 362 -25.11 4.33 5.49
C ALA A 362 -25.67 3.32 4.47
N LEU A 363 -25.54 2.02 4.74
CA LEU A 363 -26.13 0.96 3.90
C LEU A 363 -27.66 1.06 3.85
N ALA A 364 -28.31 1.48 4.94
CA ALA A 364 -29.77 1.67 4.97
C ALA A 364 -30.27 2.86 4.14
N ASN A 365 -29.38 3.73 3.67
CA ASN A 365 -29.70 4.87 2.80
C ASN A 365 -29.59 4.55 1.30
N LEU A 366 -29.11 3.38 0.94
CA LEU A 366 -29.03 2.97 -0.46
C LEU A 366 -30.42 2.64 -1.02
N ASP A 367 -30.60 2.79 -2.32
CA ASP A 367 -31.76 2.28 -3.02
C ASP A 367 -31.63 0.78 -3.24
N TRP A 368 -30.39 0.32 -3.58
CA TRP A 368 -30.09 -1.10 -3.79
C TRP A 368 -28.64 -1.42 -3.45
N MET A 369 -28.38 -2.68 -3.14
CA MET A 369 -27.03 -3.20 -3.01
C MET A 369 -26.92 -4.67 -3.45
N VAL A 370 -25.81 -5.00 -4.04
CA VAL A 370 -25.44 -6.37 -4.43
C VAL A 370 -24.33 -6.85 -3.53
N VAL A 371 -24.56 -7.93 -2.82
CA VAL A 371 -23.55 -8.63 -2.02
C VAL A 371 -23.26 -9.96 -2.70
N LYS A 372 -22.03 -10.20 -3.06
CA LYS A 372 -21.57 -11.46 -3.63
C LYS A 372 -20.53 -12.07 -2.71
N ASP A 373 -20.91 -13.15 -2.02
CA ASP A 373 -20.07 -13.78 -1.02
C ASP A 373 -20.35 -15.29 -0.91
N ASN A 374 -19.49 -16.02 -0.21
CA ASN A 374 -19.65 -17.45 0.04
C ASN A 374 -20.72 -17.76 1.09
N PHE A 375 -21.01 -16.80 1.96
CA PHE A 375 -21.97 -16.90 3.05
C PHE A 375 -22.81 -15.64 3.13
N GLU A 376 -23.95 -15.74 3.83
CA GLU A 376 -24.71 -14.56 4.21
C GLU A 376 -24.00 -13.83 5.35
N ILE A 377 -23.18 -12.86 4.97
CA ILE A 377 -22.36 -12.07 5.89
C ILE A 377 -23.14 -10.88 6.45
N GLU A 378 -22.56 -10.20 7.45
CA GLU A 378 -23.16 -9.05 8.12
C GLU A 378 -23.62 -7.96 7.15
N THR A 379 -22.89 -7.76 6.05
CA THR A 379 -23.25 -6.78 5.03
C THR A 379 -24.56 -7.15 4.32
N ALA A 380 -24.84 -8.43 4.11
CA ALA A 380 -26.10 -8.86 3.54
C ALA A 380 -27.25 -8.87 4.57
N ALA A 381 -26.91 -9.12 5.85
CA ALA A 381 -27.87 -9.33 6.93
C ALA A 381 -28.15 -8.06 7.76
N PHE A 382 -27.46 -6.94 7.51
CA PHE A 382 -27.51 -5.75 8.38
C PHE A 382 -28.93 -5.22 8.65
N TRP A 383 -29.82 -5.37 7.70
CA TRP A 383 -31.16 -4.82 7.72
C TRP A 383 -32.14 -5.58 8.63
N TYR A 384 -31.84 -6.83 9.02
CA TYR A 384 -32.69 -7.64 9.90
C TYR A 384 -32.00 -8.18 11.15
N LYS A 385 -30.67 -8.12 11.25
CA LYS A 385 -29.92 -8.74 12.36
C LYS A 385 -28.75 -7.89 12.87
N SER A 386 -28.68 -6.61 12.59
CA SER A 386 -27.63 -5.75 13.14
C SER A 386 -27.89 -5.32 14.59
N PRO A 387 -26.88 -4.86 15.33
CA PRO A 387 -27.08 -4.27 16.65
C PRO A 387 -28.07 -3.11 16.65
N GLU A 388 -28.15 -2.33 15.59
CA GLU A 388 -29.10 -1.24 15.41
C GLU A 388 -30.55 -1.75 15.27
N VAL A 389 -30.76 -2.91 14.69
CA VAL A 389 -32.07 -3.56 14.59
C VAL A 389 -32.44 -4.15 15.96
N GLU A 390 -31.52 -4.82 16.62
CA GLU A 390 -31.76 -5.38 17.96
C GLU A 390 -32.11 -4.31 19.01
N SER A 391 -31.49 -3.15 18.92
CA SER A 391 -31.78 -2.00 19.78
C SER A 391 -33.06 -1.24 19.37
N GLY A 392 -33.64 -1.55 18.22
CA GLY A 392 -34.81 -0.85 17.68
C GLY A 392 -34.49 0.51 17.02
N GLU A 393 -33.23 0.85 16.88
CA GLU A 393 -32.80 2.08 16.20
C GLU A 393 -33.06 2.01 14.68
N LEU A 394 -32.72 0.87 14.07
CA LEU A 394 -33.16 0.56 12.71
C LEU A 394 -34.36 -0.38 12.77
N LYS A 395 -35.32 -0.13 11.93
CA LYS A 395 -36.52 -0.97 11.82
C LYS A 395 -36.56 -1.59 10.44
N PRO A 396 -36.51 -2.92 10.33
CA PRO A 396 -36.47 -3.63 9.05
C PRO A 396 -37.50 -3.15 8.04
N GLU A 397 -38.73 -2.93 8.52
CA GLU A 397 -39.86 -2.49 7.69
C GLU A 397 -39.74 -1.05 7.14
N GLN A 398 -38.79 -0.27 7.65
CA GLN A 398 -38.51 1.11 7.22
C GLN A 398 -37.26 1.20 6.31
N ILE A 399 -36.47 0.16 6.24
CA ILE A 399 -35.27 0.10 5.36
C ILE A 399 -35.75 -0.14 3.95
N LYS A 400 -35.40 0.79 3.03
CA LYS A 400 -35.80 0.73 1.63
C LYS A 400 -34.76 0.07 0.73
N THR A 401 -33.56 -0.16 1.22
CA THR A 401 -32.47 -0.75 0.46
C THR A 401 -32.83 -2.15 -0.01
N GLU A 402 -32.93 -2.37 -1.31
CA GLU A 402 -33.07 -3.69 -1.89
C GLU A 402 -31.73 -4.43 -1.88
N VAL A 403 -31.69 -5.60 -1.21
CA VAL A 403 -30.46 -6.37 -1.02
C VAL A 403 -30.48 -7.60 -1.89
N PHE A 404 -29.54 -7.69 -2.84
CA PHE A 404 -29.33 -8.86 -3.69
C PHE A 404 -28.13 -9.66 -3.18
N LEU A 405 -28.36 -10.89 -2.73
CA LEU A 405 -27.30 -11.81 -2.34
C LEU A 405 -27.05 -12.82 -3.45
N PHE A 406 -25.81 -12.82 -3.97
CA PHE A 406 -25.35 -13.75 -4.99
C PHE A 406 -24.32 -14.72 -4.42
N PRO A 407 -24.47 -16.03 -4.65
CA PRO A 407 -23.51 -17.03 -4.20
C PRO A 407 -22.21 -16.93 -4.99
N SER A 408 -21.07 -16.90 -4.27
CA SER A 408 -19.74 -16.81 -4.86
C SER A 408 -19.06 -18.17 -4.91
N ALA A 409 -18.32 -18.43 -5.98
CA ALA A 409 -17.40 -19.55 -6.05
C ALA A 409 -16.14 -19.25 -5.21
N GLN A 410 -15.59 -20.29 -4.60
CA GLN A 410 -14.35 -20.20 -3.83
C GLN A 410 -13.11 -20.35 -4.71
N VAL A 411 -11.95 -20.03 -4.15
CA VAL A 411 -10.67 -20.04 -4.87
C VAL A 411 -10.32 -21.38 -5.49
N GLY A 412 -10.69 -22.51 -4.88
CA GLY A 412 -10.49 -23.85 -5.43
C GLY A 412 -11.48 -24.22 -6.55
N GLU A 413 -12.51 -23.41 -6.73
CA GLU A 413 -13.61 -23.63 -7.67
C GLU A 413 -13.52 -22.69 -8.90
N ILE A 414 -12.46 -21.89 -8.99
CA ILE A 414 -12.17 -20.96 -10.07
C ILE A 414 -10.76 -21.17 -10.61
N GLU A 415 -10.52 -20.68 -11.80
CA GLU A 415 -9.20 -20.62 -12.42
C GLU A 415 -8.70 -19.17 -12.43
N GLY A 416 -7.40 -18.97 -12.22
CA GLY A 416 -6.85 -17.61 -12.22
C GLY A 416 -5.44 -17.51 -11.67
N THR A 417 -5.04 -16.32 -11.27
CA THR A 417 -3.70 -16.07 -10.75
C THR A 417 -3.72 -15.31 -9.43
N PHE A 418 -2.74 -15.60 -8.61
CA PHE A 418 -2.37 -14.79 -7.46
C PHE A 418 -1.06 -14.07 -7.72
N THR A 419 -0.98 -12.78 -7.39
CA THR A 419 0.29 -12.08 -7.26
C THR A 419 0.53 -11.81 -5.77
N ASN A 420 1.55 -12.46 -5.22
CA ASN A 420 1.84 -12.38 -3.79
C ASN A 420 2.69 -11.14 -3.44
N THR A 421 2.99 -10.96 -2.15
CA THR A 421 3.81 -9.86 -1.63
C THR A 421 5.18 -9.73 -2.33
N GLN A 422 5.78 -10.84 -2.77
CA GLN A 422 7.04 -10.87 -3.50
C GLN A 422 6.86 -10.61 -4.99
N ARG A 423 5.64 -10.29 -5.41
CA ARG A 423 5.24 -9.99 -6.79
C ARG A 423 5.33 -11.20 -7.72
N TRP A 424 5.47 -12.40 -7.17
CA TRP A 424 5.42 -13.63 -7.92
C TRP A 424 3.98 -13.91 -8.34
N ILE A 425 3.76 -14.06 -9.62
CA ILE A 425 2.47 -14.36 -10.26
C ILE A 425 2.35 -15.88 -10.35
N GLN A 426 1.32 -16.42 -9.75
CA GLN A 426 1.10 -17.86 -9.64
C GLN A 426 -0.26 -18.22 -10.21
N PHE A 427 -0.26 -18.95 -11.31
CA PHE A 427 -1.49 -19.51 -11.89
C PHE A 427 -1.96 -20.71 -11.09
N HIS A 428 -3.25 -20.87 -10.93
CA HIS A 428 -3.89 -22.08 -10.42
C HIS A 428 -5.06 -22.48 -11.31
N GLU A 429 -5.21 -23.77 -11.49
CA GLU A 429 -6.34 -24.36 -12.15
C GLU A 429 -7.50 -24.54 -11.17
N LYS A 430 -8.70 -24.66 -11.70
CA LYS A 430 -9.88 -25.03 -10.92
C LYS A 430 -9.76 -26.50 -10.47
N ALA A 431 -9.89 -26.72 -9.16
CA ALA A 431 -9.82 -28.08 -8.59
C ALA A 431 -11.17 -28.79 -8.56
N ALA A 432 -12.28 -28.05 -8.43
CA ALA A 432 -13.64 -28.58 -8.38
C ALA A 432 -14.61 -27.57 -8.99
N ASP A 433 -15.76 -28.05 -9.49
CA ASP A 433 -16.83 -27.16 -9.89
C ASP A 433 -17.52 -26.56 -8.68
N PRO A 434 -17.90 -25.25 -8.72
CA PRO A 434 -18.64 -24.63 -7.65
C PRO A 434 -20.03 -25.27 -7.50
N PRO A 435 -20.57 -25.37 -6.28
CA PRO A 435 -21.87 -25.97 -6.04
C PRO A 435 -23.02 -25.09 -6.52
N GLY A 436 -24.08 -25.71 -7.04
CA GLY A 436 -25.33 -25.03 -7.40
C GLY A 436 -25.12 -23.82 -8.30
N ASP A 437 -25.67 -22.66 -7.88
CA ASP A 437 -25.59 -21.41 -8.63
C ASP A 437 -24.40 -20.53 -8.28
N CYS A 438 -23.43 -21.04 -7.52
CA CYS A 438 -22.19 -20.33 -7.25
C CYS A 438 -21.42 -20.04 -8.54
N ARG A 439 -20.97 -18.81 -8.70
CA ARG A 439 -20.21 -18.34 -9.86
C ARG A 439 -18.99 -17.53 -9.42
N SER A 440 -17.97 -17.48 -10.27
CA SER A 440 -16.81 -16.64 -10.05
C SER A 440 -17.16 -15.14 -10.12
N ASP A 441 -16.31 -14.29 -9.55
CA ASP A 441 -16.44 -12.82 -9.72
C ASP A 441 -16.18 -12.44 -11.18
N ALA A 442 -15.29 -13.17 -11.86
CA ALA A 442 -15.04 -13.00 -13.29
C ALA A 442 -16.28 -13.29 -14.13
N TRP A 443 -16.98 -14.38 -13.84
CA TRP A 443 -18.26 -14.71 -14.52
C TRP A 443 -19.29 -13.60 -14.33
N PHE A 444 -19.47 -13.17 -13.07
CA PHE A 444 -20.46 -12.12 -12.76
C PHE A 444 -20.15 -10.83 -13.51
N THR A 445 -18.90 -10.37 -13.44
CA THR A 445 -18.46 -9.14 -14.10
C THR A 445 -18.58 -9.25 -15.62
N HIS A 446 -18.16 -10.39 -16.20
CA HIS A 446 -18.26 -10.66 -17.63
C HIS A 446 -19.71 -10.64 -18.12
N GLN A 447 -20.59 -11.36 -17.43
CA GLN A 447 -22.01 -11.42 -17.77
C GLN A 447 -22.73 -10.07 -17.58
N LEU A 448 -22.35 -9.30 -16.56
CA LEU A 448 -22.87 -7.94 -16.36
C LEU A 448 -22.43 -7.02 -17.51
N ALA A 449 -21.15 -7.05 -17.88
CA ALA A 449 -20.62 -6.24 -18.97
C ALA A 449 -21.29 -6.57 -20.32
N LEU A 450 -21.48 -7.85 -20.66
CA LEU A 450 -22.18 -8.25 -21.88
C LEU A 450 -23.62 -7.72 -21.92
N ARG A 451 -24.34 -7.76 -20.79
CA ARG A 451 -25.69 -7.22 -20.68
C ARG A 451 -25.73 -5.71 -20.82
N LEU A 452 -24.79 -5.01 -20.17
CA LEU A 452 -24.67 -3.56 -20.31
C LEU A 452 -24.35 -3.18 -21.76
N LYS A 453 -23.38 -3.84 -22.41
CA LYS A 453 -23.07 -3.59 -23.83
C LYS A 453 -24.29 -3.75 -24.70
N LYS A 454 -25.09 -4.80 -24.48
CA LYS A 454 -26.34 -5.01 -25.23
C LYS A 454 -27.36 -3.89 -24.97
N LEU A 455 -27.51 -3.43 -23.74
CA LEU A 455 -28.45 -2.36 -23.40
C LEU A 455 -28.03 -1.01 -24.01
N TYR A 456 -26.74 -0.77 -24.18
CA TYR A 456 -26.22 0.48 -24.75
C TYR A 456 -25.87 0.39 -26.25
N ALA A 457 -26.13 -0.74 -26.91
CA ALA A 457 -25.70 -0.99 -28.28
C ALA A 457 -26.18 0.10 -29.28
N ASP A 458 -27.42 0.56 -29.11
CA ASP A 458 -28.05 1.55 -30.00
C ASP A 458 -27.89 2.99 -29.47
N SER A 459 -27.21 3.20 -28.34
CA SER A 459 -27.05 4.53 -27.81
C SER A 459 -26.13 5.40 -28.69
N THR A 460 -26.59 6.65 -28.91
CA THR A 460 -25.82 7.70 -29.59
C THR A 460 -25.26 8.75 -28.64
N LEU A 461 -25.55 8.60 -27.35
CA LEU A 461 -25.06 9.56 -26.34
C LEU A 461 -23.54 9.46 -26.16
N PRO A 462 -22.81 10.59 -26.10
CA PRO A 462 -21.37 10.58 -25.88
C PRO A 462 -20.95 9.79 -24.63
N ARG A 463 -21.67 9.94 -23.52
CA ARG A 463 -21.38 9.26 -22.23
C ARG A 463 -21.45 7.73 -22.31
N ASP A 464 -22.18 7.18 -23.27
CA ASP A 464 -22.40 5.73 -23.39
C ASP A 464 -21.37 5.05 -24.32
N GLN A 465 -20.57 5.85 -25.04
CA GLN A 465 -19.60 5.34 -26.02
C GLN A 465 -18.52 4.47 -25.35
N GLY A 466 -18.20 4.70 -24.06
CA GLY A 466 -17.30 3.86 -23.30
C GLY A 466 -17.79 2.40 -23.22
N PHE A 467 -19.06 2.16 -22.90
CA PHE A 467 -19.64 0.81 -22.89
C PHE A 467 -19.78 0.23 -24.28
N LYS A 468 -20.22 1.03 -25.25
CA LYS A 468 -20.45 0.59 -26.62
C LYS A 468 -19.17 0.09 -27.27
N ASN A 469 -18.06 0.82 -27.11
CA ASN A 469 -16.80 0.53 -27.76
C ASN A 469 -15.86 -0.35 -26.93
N LEU A 470 -16.20 -0.67 -25.68
CA LEU A 470 -15.39 -1.55 -24.82
C LEU A 470 -15.19 -2.90 -25.52
N THR A 471 -13.94 -3.33 -25.71
CA THR A 471 -13.65 -4.72 -26.07
C THR A 471 -14.07 -5.59 -24.90
N TRP A 472 -14.74 -6.68 -25.13
CA TRP A 472 -15.14 -7.59 -24.06
C TRP A 472 -15.37 -8.98 -24.65
N ASP A 473 -14.34 -9.48 -25.35
CA ASP A 473 -14.38 -10.75 -26.04
C ASP A 473 -13.57 -11.80 -25.26
N PHE A 474 -14.14 -12.21 -24.13
CA PHE A 474 -13.54 -13.22 -23.26
C PHE A 474 -14.30 -14.54 -23.30
N ASP A 475 -15.18 -14.73 -24.25
CA ASP A 475 -15.91 -15.98 -24.39
C ASP A 475 -14.94 -17.14 -24.59
N TYR A 476 -15.19 -18.21 -23.84
CA TYR A 476 -14.38 -19.40 -23.88
C TYR A 476 -14.49 -20.11 -25.25
N GLU A 477 -13.35 -20.46 -25.82
CA GLU A 477 -13.24 -21.23 -27.07
C GLU A 477 -12.72 -22.65 -26.75
N PRO A 478 -13.56 -23.69 -26.82
CA PRO A 478 -13.16 -25.08 -26.54
C PRO A 478 -11.96 -25.53 -27.40
N GLY A 479 -10.93 -26.05 -26.77
CA GLY A 479 -9.76 -26.62 -27.45
C GLY A 479 -8.70 -25.60 -27.89
N LYS A 480 -8.91 -24.28 -27.71
CA LYS A 480 -7.93 -23.27 -28.06
C LYS A 480 -6.91 -23.03 -26.92
N TYR A 481 -7.37 -23.09 -25.70
CA TYR A 481 -6.53 -22.88 -24.51
C TYR A 481 -6.70 -24.03 -23.51
N PRO A 482 -5.65 -24.38 -22.73
CA PRO A 482 -5.73 -25.41 -21.70
C PRO A 482 -6.47 -24.84 -20.48
N THR A 483 -7.78 -24.78 -20.52
CA THR A 483 -8.62 -24.32 -19.41
C THR A 483 -9.54 -25.41 -18.93
N ASN A 484 -9.84 -25.42 -17.64
CA ASN A 484 -10.80 -26.32 -16.99
C ASN A 484 -12.19 -25.70 -16.86
N THR A 485 -12.42 -24.55 -17.48
CA THR A 485 -13.70 -23.86 -17.44
C THR A 485 -14.81 -24.72 -18.05
N ARG A 486 -15.78 -25.13 -17.22
CA ARG A 486 -16.92 -25.97 -17.62
C ARG A 486 -18.25 -25.25 -17.45
N ILE A 487 -18.24 -24.10 -16.79
CA ILE A 487 -19.45 -23.34 -16.49
C ILE A 487 -19.78 -22.44 -17.67
N GLN A 488 -21.00 -22.57 -18.19
CA GLN A 488 -21.44 -21.71 -19.28
C GLN A 488 -21.33 -20.22 -18.92
N GLY A 489 -20.72 -19.44 -19.80
CA GLY A 489 -20.54 -18.01 -19.64
C GLY A 489 -19.37 -17.60 -18.75
N GLU A 490 -18.54 -18.55 -18.28
CA GLU A 490 -17.26 -18.24 -17.62
C GLU A 490 -16.30 -17.67 -18.66
N PRO A 491 -15.60 -16.58 -18.37
CA PRO A 491 -14.64 -16.02 -19.32
C PRO A 491 -13.39 -16.90 -19.45
N ASP A 492 -12.75 -16.84 -20.61
CA ASP A 492 -11.48 -17.52 -20.89
C ASP A 492 -10.33 -16.76 -20.21
N VAL A 493 -9.72 -17.36 -19.20
CA VAL A 493 -8.61 -16.77 -18.43
C VAL A 493 -7.40 -16.53 -19.33
N MET A 494 -7.16 -17.34 -20.36
CA MET A 494 -6.02 -17.13 -21.25
C MET A 494 -6.23 -15.96 -22.20
N LYS A 495 -7.48 -15.69 -22.62
CA LYS A 495 -7.81 -14.46 -23.35
C LYS A 495 -7.60 -13.22 -22.48
N ILE A 496 -8.01 -13.26 -21.21
CA ILE A 496 -7.75 -12.18 -20.25
C ILE A 496 -6.24 -11.97 -20.06
N TRP A 497 -5.48 -13.07 -19.93
CA TRP A 497 -4.02 -12.96 -19.80
C TRP A 497 -3.33 -12.45 -21.05
N ARG A 498 -3.85 -12.77 -22.23
CA ARG A 498 -3.38 -12.21 -23.49
C ARG A 498 -3.55 -10.69 -23.53
N GLU A 499 -4.69 -10.19 -23.07
CA GLU A 499 -4.96 -8.75 -22.95
C GLU A 499 -4.06 -8.09 -21.90
N ILE A 500 -3.89 -8.73 -20.73
CA ILE A 500 -3.01 -8.23 -19.66
C ILE A 500 -1.57 -8.11 -20.15
N ASN A 501 -1.03 -9.17 -20.77
CA ASN A 501 0.36 -9.19 -21.29
C ASN A 501 0.54 -8.23 -22.46
N GLY A 502 -0.44 -8.16 -23.35
CA GLY A 502 -0.40 -7.37 -24.55
C GLY A 502 0.19 -8.10 -25.78
N PHE A 503 -0.14 -7.56 -26.94
CA PHE A 503 0.26 -8.09 -28.25
C PHE A 503 0.35 -6.97 -29.30
N LYS A 504 0.97 -7.25 -30.46
CA LYS A 504 0.98 -6.38 -31.63
C LYS A 504 -0.37 -6.40 -32.30
N THR A 505 -0.92 -5.24 -32.61
CA THR A 505 -2.31 -5.14 -33.15
C THR A 505 -2.47 -5.67 -34.57
N ASP A 506 -1.41 -5.66 -35.38
CA ASP A 506 -1.39 -6.13 -36.76
C ASP A 506 -1.23 -7.65 -36.89
N THR A 507 -0.37 -8.26 -36.08
CA THR A 507 -0.03 -9.68 -36.16
C THR A 507 -0.66 -10.53 -35.08
N GLY A 508 -1.09 -9.92 -33.98
CA GLY A 508 -1.53 -10.64 -32.78
C GLY A 508 -0.40 -11.32 -32.01
N GLU A 509 0.88 -11.10 -32.37
CA GLU A 509 2.04 -11.66 -31.68
C GLU A 509 2.15 -11.08 -30.26
N LEU A 510 2.28 -11.96 -29.25
CA LEU A 510 2.44 -11.57 -27.86
C LEU A 510 3.72 -10.76 -27.63
N LEU A 511 3.64 -9.75 -26.78
CA LEU A 511 4.79 -8.93 -26.41
C LEU A 511 5.69 -9.66 -25.40
N LYS A 512 7.00 -9.55 -25.61
CA LYS A 512 8.02 -10.18 -24.76
C LYS A 512 8.39 -9.34 -23.54
N GLY A 513 7.95 -8.08 -23.50
CA GLY A 513 8.16 -7.18 -22.39
C GLY A 513 7.70 -5.75 -22.70
N PHE A 514 7.53 -4.95 -21.65
CA PHE A 514 7.04 -3.58 -21.73
C PHE A 514 7.87 -2.64 -22.62
N GLY A 515 9.13 -2.99 -22.91
CA GLY A 515 9.98 -2.23 -23.82
C GLY A 515 9.50 -2.23 -25.27
N GLU A 516 8.62 -3.17 -25.65
CA GLU A 516 8.02 -3.26 -27.00
C GLU A 516 6.77 -2.38 -27.16
N LEU A 517 6.22 -1.84 -26.06
CA LEU A 517 5.05 -0.98 -26.07
C LEU A 517 5.28 0.31 -26.88
N LYS A 518 4.26 0.73 -27.62
CA LYS A 518 4.25 1.91 -28.51
C LYS A 518 3.13 2.87 -28.12
N ASP A 519 3.29 4.12 -28.55
CA ASP A 519 2.30 5.20 -28.37
C ASP A 519 1.61 5.60 -29.69
N ASP A 520 1.68 4.73 -30.68
CA ASP A 520 1.09 4.90 -32.03
C ASP A 520 -0.14 3.99 -32.27
N GLY A 521 -0.52 3.17 -31.28
CA GLY A 521 -1.62 2.23 -31.37
C GLY A 521 -1.28 0.88 -32.01
N SER A 522 0.00 0.63 -32.38
CA SER A 522 0.46 -0.66 -32.94
C SER A 522 0.61 -1.76 -31.88
N THR A 523 0.46 -1.43 -30.61
CA THR A 523 0.47 -2.38 -29.49
C THR A 523 -0.73 -2.18 -28.56
N THR A 524 -1.17 -3.25 -27.95
CA THR A 524 -2.18 -3.28 -26.89
C THR A 524 -1.60 -3.96 -25.65
N CYS A 525 -1.94 -3.48 -24.46
CA CYS A 525 -1.51 -4.08 -23.19
C CYS A 525 -2.30 -3.47 -22.04
N ALA A 526 -3.11 -4.27 -21.36
CA ALA A 526 -3.90 -3.77 -20.23
C ALA A 526 -3.03 -3.42 -19.02
N SER A 527 -1.91 -4.13 -18.78
CA SER A 527 -1.06 -3.86 -17.61
C SER A 527 0.43 -3.99 -17.92
N TRP A 528 1.09 -2.87 -18.17
CA TRP A 528 2.50 -2.80 -18.57
C TRP A 528 3.46 -3.54 -17.63
N ILE A 529 3.16 -3.59 -16.32
CA ILE A 529 4.01 -4.28 -15.34
C ILE A 529 3.93 -5.81 -15.40
N TYR A 530 2.91 -6.35 -16.09
CA TYR A 530 2.75 -7.77 -16.36
C TYR A 530 3.21 -8.17 -17.76
N CYS A 531 3.56 -7.19 -18.60
CA CYS A 531 4.01 -7.44 -19.96
C CYS A 531 5.31 -8.27 -19.96
N GLY A 532 5.27 -9.42 -20.64
CA GLY A 532 6.34 -10.43 -20.63
C GLY A 532 6.08 -11.64 -19.72
N ALA A 533 4.99 -11.65 -18.96
CA ALA A 533 4.57 -12.85 -18.21
C ALA A 533 4.00 -13.95 -19.12
N TYR A 534 3.47 -13.58 -20.28
CA TYR A 534 3.01 -14.48 -21.34
C TYR A 534 3.67 -14.09 -22.69
N PRO A 535 5.00 -14.33 -22.84
CA PRO A 535 5.78 -13.75 -23.94
C PRO A 535 5.55 -14.39 -25.31
N GLU A 536 4.99 -15.59 -25.37
CA GLU A 536 4.70 -16.35 -26.60
C GLU A 536 3.65 -17.43 -26.35
N GLU A 537 2.92 -17.82 -27.39
CA GLU A 537 1.91 -18.88 -27.26
C GLU A 537 2.55 -20.16 -26.72
N GLY A 538 1.86 -20.79 -25.75
CA GLY A 538 2.35 -21.99 -25.06
C GLY A 538 3.39 -21.76 -23.98
N LYS A 539 3.89 -20.54 -23.78
CA LYS A 539 4.84 -20.20 -22.72
C LYS A 539 4.23 -19.25 -21.67
N PHE A 540 3.32 -19.77 -20.90
CA PHE A 540 2.67 -19.03 -19.83
C PHE A 540 3.46 -19.15 -18.54
N LEU A 541 4.33 -18.17 -18.24
CA LEU A 541 5.27 -18.20 -17.11
C LEU A 541 4.58 -18.30 -15.74
N PRO A 542 3.38 -17.72 -15.50
CA PRO A 542 2.69 -17.90 -14.21
C PRO A 542 2.37 -19.35 -13.85
N ALA A 543 2.28 -20.25 -14.84
CA ALA A 543 2.07 -21.68 -14.61
C ALA A 543 3.34 -22.45 -14.26
N ASN A 544 4.53 -21.86 -14.50
CA ASN A 544 5.79 -22.54 -14.22
C ASN A 544 6.03 -22.70 -12.71
N ARG A 545 6.33 -23.93 -12.29
CA ARG A 545 6.62 -24.33 -10.89
C ARG A 545 7.99 -24.97 -10.75
N ASN A 546 8.70 -25.16 -11.88
CA ASN A 546 9.96 -25.88 -11.87
C ASN A 546 11.06 -24.94 -11.34
N PRO A 547 11.69 -25.27 -10.20
CA PRO A 547 12.85 -24.53 -9.74
C PRO A 547 14.02 -24.75 -10.69
N ASP A 548 14.84 -23.74 -10.88
CA ASP A 548 16.14 -23.90 -11.51
C ASP A 548 17.12 -24.44 -10.45
N PRO A 549 17.67 -25.63 -10.61
CA PRO A 549 18.57 -26.21 -9.62
C PRO A 549 19.90 -25.45 -9.48
N ASP A 550 20.29 -24.69 -10.51
CA ASP A 550 21.50 -23.87 -10.52
C ASP A 550 21.29 -22.45 -9.98
N ASP A 551 20.04 -22.09 -9.69
CA ASP A 551 19.67 -20.79 -9.15
C ASP A 551 19.96 -20.70 -7.65
N LYS A 552 21.20 -20.47 -7.29
CA LYS A 552 21.65 -20.36 -5.89
C LYS A 552 20.92 -19.31 -5.06
N PRO A 553 20.65 -18.08 -5.54
CA PRO A 553 19.90 -17.08 -4.79
C PRO A 553 18.37 -17.28 -4.82
N GLY A 554 17.84 -18.24 -5.57
CA GLY A 554 16.43 -18.52 -5.68
C GLY A 554 15.66 -17.42 -6.42
N THR A 555 16.21 -16.88 -7.48
CA THR A 555 15.60 -15.83 -8.31
C THR A 555 14.56 -16.38 -9.28
N HIS A 556 14.71 -17.64 -9.71
CA HIS A 556 13.77 -18.37 -10.56
C HIS A 556 13.39 -17.58 -11.82
N LEU A 557 14.33 -17.29 -12.67
CA LEU A 557 14.18 -16.45 -13.87
C LEU A 557 13.10 -16.96 -14.85
N GLY A 558 12.78 -18.24 -14.82
CA GLY A 558 11.70 -18.85 -15.61
C GLY A 558 10.29 -18.65 -15.03
N TRP A 559 10.16 -17.99 -13.89
CA TRP A 559 8.85 -17.68 -13.28
C TRP A 559 8.39 -16.28 -13.65
N ALA A 560 7.13 -15.96 -13.37
CA ALA A 560 6.55 -14.65 -13.66
C ALA A 560 6.59 -13.72 -12.44
N TYR A 561 7.04 -12.49 -12.66
CA TYR A 561 7.03 -11.44 -11.63
C TYR A 561 6.41 -10.16 -12.16
N ALA A 562 5.56 -9.55 -11.37
CA ALA A 562 4.91 -8.28 -11.69
C ALA A 562 5.88 -7.11 -11.47
N TRP A 563 6.79 -6.86 -12.42
CA TRP A 563 7.69 -5.71 -12.40
C TRP A 563 8.52 -5.62 -13.69
N PRO A 564 9.09 -4.45 -14.00
CA PRO A 564 9.96 -4.32 -15.18
C PRO A 564 11.02 -5.42 -15.29
N ALA A 565 11.20 -5.93 -16.50
CA ALA A 565 12.13 -7.01 -16.84
C ALA A 565 11.88 -8.35 -16.13
N ASN A 566 10.68 -8.58 -15.59
CA ASN A 566 10.31 -9.85 -14.94
C ASN A 566 11.33 -10.33 -13.88
N ARG A 567 11.89 -9.39 -13.08
CA ARG A 567 12.90 -9.71 -12.08
C ARG A 567 12.31 -9.88 -10.68
N ARG A 568 13.02 -10.61 -9.84
CA ARG A 568 12.59 -10.84 -8.47
C ARG A 568 13.01 -9.73 -7.50
N ILE A 569 14.24 -9.22 -7.59
CA ILE A 569 14.74 -8.18 -6.69
C ILE A 569 14.62 -6.80 -7.36
N LEU A 570 13.86 -5.90 -6.71
CA LEU A 570 13.72 -4.52 -7.17
C LEU A 570 15.03 -3.77 -7.01
N TYR A 571 15.34 -2.89 -7.98
CA TYR A 571 16.50 -2.01 -7.93
C TYR A 571 17.82 -2.77 -7.77
N ASN A 572 17.92 -3.91 -8.44
CA ASN A 572 19.03 -4.84 -8.28
C ASN A 572 20.41 -4.29 -8.70
N ARG A 573 20.46 -3.14 -9.41
CA ARG A 573 21.71 -2.40 -9.63
C ARG A 573 22.42 -2.05 -8.30
N ALA A 574 21.66 -1.80 -7.23
CA ALA A 574 22.20 -1.47 -5.92
C ALA A 574 22.90 -2.66 -5.21
N SER A 575 22.82 -3.87 -5.76
CA SER A 575 23.56 -5.04 -5.25
C SER A 575 25.05 -5.01 -5.60
N ALA A 576 25.47 -4.13 -6.51
CA ALA A 576 26.87 -3.90 -6.86
C ALA A 576 27.32 -2.50 -6.42
N ASP A 577 28.64 -2.33 -6.27
CA ASP A 577 29.27 -1.04 -5.96
C ASP A 577 29.16 -0.03 -7.13
N PRO A 578 29.54 1.23 -6.95
CA PRO A 578 29.54 2.21 -8.02
C PRO A 578 30.34 1.83 -9.27
N ASN A 579 31.36 0.97 -9.14
CA ASN A 579 32.19 0.50 -10.22
C ASN A 579 31.64 -0.77 -10.89
N GLY A 580 30.54 -1.32 -10.36
CA GLY A 580 29.90 -2.51 -10.89
C GLY A 580 30.39 -3.81 -10.30
N ASN A 581 31.29 -3.80 -9.31
CA ASN A 581 31.69 -4.99 -8.59
C ASN A 581 30.66 -5.36 -7.52
N PRO A 582 30.51 -6.63 -7.14
CA PRO A 582 29.72 -6.99 -5.97
C PRO A 582 30.22 -6.27 -4.71
N TRP A 583 29.35 -5.77 -3.86
CA TRP A 583 29.72 -5.26 -2.54
C TRP A 583 30.45 -6.32 -1.72
N SER A 584 30.03 -7.57 -1.87
CA SER A 584 30.69 -8.75 -1.33
C SER A 584 30.28 -9.99 -2.11
N GLU A 585 31.10 -11.02 -2.10
CA GLU A 585 30.79 -12.31 -2.71
C GLU A 585 29.57 -12.99 -2.04
N ARG A 586 29.38 -12.76 -0.74
CA ARG A 586 28.26 -13.29 0.03
C ARG A 586 26.90 -12.70 -0.39
N LYS A 587 26.88 -11.45 -0.85
CA LYS A 587 25.68 -10.69 -1.25
C LYS A 587 25.63 -10.40 -2.74
N LYS A 588 26.41 -11.12 -3.53
CA LYS A 588 26.47 -11.02 -4.98
C LYS A 588 25.12 -11.36 -5.60
N LEU A 589 24.63 -10.50 -6.49
CA LEU A 589 23.41 -10.72 -7.26
C LEU A 589 23.63 -10.45 -8.74
N ILE A 590 23.97 -9.19 -9.11
CA ILE A 590 24.40 -8.81 -10.44
C ILE A 590 25.71 -8.04 -10.36
N TRP A 591 26.51 -8.09 -11.44
CA TRP A 591 27.78 -7.37 -11.53
C TRP A 591 28.13 -7.05 -12.98
N TRP A 592 29.00 -6.07 -13.17
CA TRP A 592 29.49 -5.70 -14.49
C TRP A 592 30.60 -6.67 -14.95
N ASP A 593 30.42 -7.25 -16.14
CA ASP A 593 31.45 -8.04 -16.81
C ASP A 593 32.12 -7.16 -17.88
N ALA A 594 33.37 -6.75 -17.61
CA ALA A 594 34.11 -5.88 -18.52
C ALA A 594 34.47 -6.57 -19.84
N GLY A 595 34.64 -7.90 -19.84
CA GLY A 595 34.96 -8.68 -21.06
C GLY A 595 33.74 -8.76 -21.99
N GLN A 596 32.54 -8.97 -21.43
CA GLN A 596 31.29 -9.01 -22.18
C GLN A 596 30.67 -7.63 -22.40
N LYS A 597 31.17 -6.59 -21.73
CA LYS A 597 30.61 -5.22 -21.71
C LYS A 597 29.10 -5.20 -21.36
N LYS A 598 28.72 -5.99 -20.39
CA LYS A 598 27.34 -6.06 -19.93
C LYS A 598 27.22 -6.47 -18.45
N TRP A 599 26.09 -6.15 -17.87
CA TRP A 599 25.70 -6.66 -16.57
C TRP A 599 25.27 -8.12 -16.66
N VAL A 600 25.83 -8.94 -15.79
CA VAL A 600 25.55 -10.37 -15.68
C VAL A 600 25.22 -10.73 -14.23
N GLY A 601 24.72 -11.92 -13.98
CA GLY A 601 24.47 -12.40 -12.63
C GLY A 601 23.30 -13.36 -12.52
N TYR A 602 22.77 -13.43 -11.32
CA TYR A 602 21.69 -14.36 -10.93
C TYR A 602 20.28 -13.79 -11.15
N ASP A 603 20.17 -12.49 -11.41
CA ASP A 603 18.89 -11.83 -11.69
C ASP A 603 18.97 -11.00 -12.96
N VAL A 604 17.83 -10.65 -13.53
CA VAL A 604 17.75 -9.79 -14.73
C VAL A 604 17.96 -8.35 -14.31
N PRO A 605 18.92 -7.61 -14.91
CA PRO A 605 19.02 -6.17 -14.69
C PRO A 605 17.73 -5.46 -15.07
N ASP A 606 17.25 -4.55 -14.23
CA ASP A 606 16.04 -3.76 -14.47
C ASP A 606 16.28 -2.45 -15.26
N PHE A 607 17.46 -2.34 -15.81
CA PHE A 607 17.95 -1.26 -16.66
C PHE A 607 18.69 -1.86 -17.86
N PRO A 608 19.07 -1.08 -18.89
CA PRO A 608 19.77 -1.62 -20.05
C PRO A 608 21.06 -2.35 -19.65
N ALA A 609 21.12 -3.65 -19.90
CA ALA A 609 22.23 -4.50 -19.46
C ALA A 609 23.61 -4.07 -19.98
N THR A 610 23.65 -3.30 -21.07
CA THR A 610 24.88 -2.76 -21.67
C THR A 610 25.29 -1.39 -21.13
N LYS A 611 24.49 -0.80 -20.21
CA LYS A 611 24.81 0.50 -19.61
C LYS A 611 25.93 0.34 -18.58
N ALA A 612 27.15 0.71 -18.94
CA ALA A 612 28.32 0.57 -18.07
C ALA A 612 28.21 1.40 -16.79
N PRO A 613 28.85 0.99 -15.68
CA PRO A 613 28.82 1.72 -14.41
C PRO A 613 29.28 3.17 -14.50
N ASP A 614 30.25 3.45 -15.36
CA ASP A 614 30.85 4.76 -15.61
C ASP A 614 30.10 5.61 -16.64
N THR A 615 29.01 5.09 -17.23
CA THR A 615 28.18 5.85 -18.18
C THR A 615 27.62 7.10 -17.51
N PRO A 616 27.95 8.31 -18.02
CA PRO A 616 27.40 9.54 -17.43
C PRO A 616 25.93 9.69 -17.76
N ALA A 617 25.20 10.39 -16.90
CA ALA A 617 23.88 10.91 -17.26
C ALA A 617 24.03 11.88 -18.43
N LYS A 618 23.09 11.87 -19.38
CA LYS A 618 23.05 12.84 -20.48
C LYS A 618 22.26 14.07 -20.01
N PRO A 619 22.88 15.23 -19.79
CA PRO A 619 22.17 16.41 -19.36
C PRO A 619 21.05 16.79 -20.34
N GLY A 620 19.87 17.09 -19.81
CA GLY A 620 18.70 17.44 -20.60
C GLY A 620 18.04 16.27 -21.35
N ALA A 621 18.52 15.03 -21.22
CA ALA A 621 17.87 13.88 -21.85
C ALA A 621 16.62 13.42 -21.04
N ALA A 622 15.63 12.90 -21.76
CA ALA A 622 14.46 12.26 -21.19
C ALA A 622 14.71 10.78 -20.88
N GLY A 623 13.81 10.18 -20.12
CA GLY A 623 13.80 8.74 -19.86
C GLY A 623 15.04 8.24 -19.12
N MET A 624 15.44 7.03 -19.42
CA MET A 624 16.57 6.35 -18.76
C MET A 624 17.95 6.93 -19.10
N ASP A 625 18.04 7.75 -20.15
CA ASP A 625 19.28 8.45 -20.51
C ASP A 625 19.61 9.61 -19.57
N ALA A 626 18.60 10.10 -18.83
CA ALA A 626 18.77 11.08 -17.75
C ALA A 626 19.51 10.50 -16.53
N HIS A 627 19.58 9.20 -16.40
CA HIS A 627 20.23 8.52 -15.29
C HIS A 627 21.66 8.09 -15.67
N ASP A 628 22.59 8.17 -14.72
CA ASP A 628 23.93 7.62 -14.87
C ASP A 628 23.95 6.08 -14.71
N GLY A 629 25.08 5.45 -14.96
CA GLY A 629 25.28 4.00 -14.77
C GLY A 629 25.26 3.54 -13.30
N LYS A 630 25.23 4.50 -12.35
CA LYS A 630 25.18 4.24 -10.91
C LYS A 630 23.78 4.43 -10.30
N SER A 631 22.77 4.70 -11.12
CA SER A 631 21.41 5.01 -10.65
C SER A 631 20.55 3.75 -10.55
N PRO A 632 20.34 3.18 -9.33
CA PRO A 632 19.58 1.94 -9.17
C PRO A 632 18.07 2.13 -9.12
N PHE A 633 17.58 3.31 -8.70
CA PHE A 633 16.16 3.55 -8.44
C PHE A 633 15.44 4.08 -9.68
N ILE A 634 15.37 3.24 -10.67
CA ILE A 634 14.94 3.56 -12.05
C ILE A 634 13.53 4.14 -12.17
N LEU A 635 12.64 3.88 -11.21
CA LEU A 635 11.28 4.44 -11.19
C LEU A 635 11.24 5.85 -10.61
N LEU A 636 12.30 6.29 -9.95
CA LEU A 636 12.40 7.66 -9.45
C LEU A 636 13.04 8.58 -10.49
N PRO A 637 12.59 9.83 -10.62
CA PRO A 637 13.01 10.73 -11.69
C PRO A 637 14.50 11.07 -11.65
N ASP A 638 15.14 11.01 -10.49
CA ASP A 638 16.59 11.24 -10.31
C ASP A 638 17.41 9.95 -10.23
N GLY A 639 16.76 8.79 -10.32
CA GLY A 639 17.41 7.48 -10.23
C GLY A 639 17.98 7.14 -8.85
N LYS A 640 17.62 7.87 -7.80
CA LYS A 640 18.15 7.77 -6.45
C LYS A 640 17.07 7.34 -5.44
N GLY A 641 17.46 6.61 -4.41
CA GLY A 641 16.60 6.31 -3.26
C GLY A 641 16.32 7.59 -2.47
N TRP A 642 15.05 7.88 -2.22
CA TRP A 642 14.69 9.12 -1.55
C TRP A 642 14.72 8.97 -0.03
N LEU A 643 15.68 9.62 0.60
CA LEU A 643 15.72 9.88 2.04
C LEU A 643 14.83 11.06 2.41
N PHE A 644 14.69 12.00 1.50
CA PHE A 644 13.79 13.14 1.54
C PHE A 644 12.90 13.07 0.31
N VAL A 645 11.59 13.23 0.49
CA VAL A 645 10.59 13.06 -0.56
C VAL A 645 10.10 14.42 -1.06
N PRO A 646 10.65 14.95 -2.18
CA PRO A 646 10.31 16.31 -2.63
C PRO A 646 8.91 16.42 -3.20
N THR A 647 8.28 15.31 -3.56
CA THR A 647 6.94 15.28 -4.16
C THR A 647 6.30 13.90 -4.02
N GLY A 648 4.96 13.86 -3.99
CA GLY A 648 4.18 12.61 -3.96
C GLY A 648 3.66 12.23 -2.57
N LEU A 649 4.10 12.87 -1.49
CA LEU A 649 3.51 12.76 -0.15
C LEU A 649 2.78 14.06 0.21
N GLN A 650 1.70 13.92 0.98
CA GLN A 650 0.89 15.05 1.43
C GLN A 650 1.34 15.57 2.80
N ASP A 651 1.93 14.71 3.65
CA ASP A 651 2.19 14.96 5.08
C ASP A 651 3.65 15.28 5.41
N GLY A 652 4.42 15.68 4.43
CA GLY A 652 5.77 16.18 4.62
C GLY A 652 6.83 15.33 3.93
N PRO A 653 8.02 15.91 3.71
CA PRO A 653 9.12 15.26 2.99
C PRO A 653 9.92 14.28 3.85
N LEU A 654 9.75 14.36 5.18
CA LEU A 654 10.40 13.50 6.17
C LEU A 654 9.38 12.96 7.17
N PRO A 655 9.52 11.69 7.60
CA PRO A 655 8.67 11.12 8.64
C PRO A 655 8.78 11.90 9.95
N THR A 656 7.64 12.40 10.44
CA THR A 656 7.55 13.21 11.66
C THR A 656 6.59 12.53 12.64
N HIS A 657 7.02 12.37 13.88
CA HIS A 657 6.16 11.83 14.92
C HIS A 657 5.11 12.84 15.36
N TYR A 658 3.87 12.44 15.23
CA TYR A 658 2.73 13.02 15.91
C TYR A 658 2.04 11.94 16.75
N GLU A 659 1.32 12.36 17.79
CA GLU A 659 0.49 11.42 18.54
C GLU A 659 -0.69 10.93 17.70
N PRO A 660 -1.20 9.72 17.96
CA PRO A 660 -2.48 9.27 17.41
C PRO A 660 -3.59 10.30 17.63
N MET A 661 -4.63 10.24 16.83
CA MET A 661 -5.79 11.15 16.98
C MET A 661 -6.39 11.11 18.37
N GLU A 662 -6.31 9.97 19.03
CA GLU A 662 -6.64 9.79 20.45
C GLU A 662 -5.41 9.30 21.19
N SER A 663 -4.89 10.09 22.09
CA SER A 663 -3.66 9.78 22.84
C SER A 663 -3.83 10.02 24.34
N PRO A 664 -3.29 9.13 25.21
CA PRO A 664 -3.31 9.35 26.64
C PRO A 664 -2.35 10.43 27.12
N VAL A 665 -1.47 10.93 26.24
CA VAL A 665 -0.41 11.88 26.57
C VAL A 665 -0.25 12.97 25.51
N PRO A 666 0.28 14.15 25.85
CA PRO A 666 0.63 15.18 24.87
C PRO A 666 1.84 14.77 24.01
N ASN A 667 1.95 15.36 22.83
CA ASN A 667 3.12 15.21 21.98
C ASN A 667 4.34 15.92 22.62
N LEU A 668 5.35 15.13 22.99
CA LEU A 668 6.56 15.65 23.64
C LEU A 668 7.57 16.24 22.65
N LEU A 669 7.59 15.73 21.40
CA LEU A 669 8.52 16.22 20.38
C LEU A 669 8.12 17.60 19.86
N TYR A 670 6.81 17.76 19.60
CA TYR A 670 6.27 18.99 19.02
C TYR A 670 4.99 19.40 19.74
N PRO A 671 5.08 20.06 20.90
CA PRO A 671 3.92 20.35 21.75
C PRO A 671 2.83 21.23 21.09
N LYS A 672 3.18 21.98 20.04
CA LYS A 672 2.20 22.78 19.26
C LYS A 672 1.34 21.94 18.34
N TRP A 673 1.78 20.73 17.99
CA TRP A 673 1.14 19.84 17.03
C TRP A 673 0.90 18.47 17.62
N GLN A 674 -0.28 18.32 18.24
CA GLN A 674 -0.64 17.08 18.93
C GLN A 674 -0.75 15.90 17.98
N THR A 675 -1.41 16.10 16.85
CA THR A 675 -1.74 15.06 15.86
C THR A 675 -1.26 15.49 14.47
N ASN A 676 -1.24 14.57 13.52
CA ASN A 676 -0.90 14.90 12.13
C ASN A 676 -1.81 16.03 11.63
N PRO A 677 -1.25 17.23 11.33
CA PRO A 677 -2.05 18.41 11.00
C PRO A 677 -2.90 18.26 9.75
N ILE A 678 -2.55 17.35 8.87
CA ILE A 678 -3.24 17.13 7.59
C ILE A 678 -3.97 15.78 7.54
N ALA A 679 -4.12 15.08 8.66
CA ALA A 679 -4.98 13.90 8.72
C ALA A 679 -6.40 14.22 8.25
N LYS A 680 -7.05 13.26 7.61
CA LYS A 680 -8.46 13.41 7.21
C LYS A 680 -9.37 13.04 8.37
N ILE A 681 -10.31 13.92 8.69
CA ILE A 681 -11.32 13.73 9.73
C ILE A 681 -12.69 13.89 9.08
N TYR A 682 -13.48 12.83 9.04
CA TYR A 682 -14.82 12.87 8.48
C TYR A 682 -15.80 13.30 9.57
N GLU A 683 -16.27 14.54 9.49
CA GLU A 683 -17.20 15.12 10.47
C GLU A 683 -18.55 14.43 10.40
N HIS A 684 -18.94 13.86 11.53
CA HIS A 684 -20.24 13.24 11.73
C HIS A 684 -20.54 13.19 13.24
N GLU A 685 -21.81 13.30 13.65
CA GLU A 685 -22.22 13.24 15.06
C GLU A 685 -21.75 11.96 15.78
N ARG A 686 -21.60 10.84 15.04
CA ARG A 686 -21.13 9.55 15.56
C ARG A 686 -19.62 9.37 15.44
N ASN A 687 -18.89 10.36 14.96
CA ASN A 687 -17.43 10.33 14.87
C ASN A 687 -16.77 11.24 15.91
N GLN A 688 -17.18 11.12 17.15
CA GLN A 688 -16.61 11.88 18.25
C GLN A 688 -15.24 11.32 18.67
N LEU A 689 -14.26 12.18 18.90
CA LEU A 689 -12.92 11.82 19.35
C LEU A 689 -12.75 12.13 20.83
N ALA A 690 -12.04 11.25 21.55
CA ALA A 690 -11.61 11.52 22.91
C ALA A 690 -10.51 12.60 22.92
N GLN A 691 -10.51 13.43 23.93
CA GLN A 691 -9.46 14.43 24.11
C GLN A 691 -8.16 13.79 24.57
N VAL A 692 -7.05 14.52 24.39
CA VAL A 692 -5.74 14.08 24.90
C VAL A 692 -5.79 13.91 26.41
N GLY A 693 -5.43 12.72 26.89
CA GLY A 693 -5.46 12.37 28.31
C GLY A 693 -6.84 12.36 28.93
N ASP A 694 -7.88 12.08 28.13
CA ASP A 694 -9.27 12.04 28.60
C ASP A 694 -9.43 11.08 29.78
N PRO A 695 -9.82 11.59 30.98
CA PRO A 695 -9.94 10.76 32.17
C PRO A 695 -11.06 9.73 32.10
N GLN A 696 -12.02 9.91 31.21
CA GLN A 696 -13.11 8.95 30.99
C GLN A 696 -12.62 7.75 30.13
N PHE A 697 -11.61 7.94 29.32
CA PHE A 697 -11.07 6.94 28.40
C PHE A 697 -9.53 6.83 28.54
N PRO A 698 -9.03 6.36 29.69
CA PRO A 698 -7.57 6.44 30.01
C PRO A 698 -6.74 5.32 29.39
N ILE A 699 -7.34 4.36 28.72
CA ILE A 699 -6.71 3.11 28.28
C ILE A 699 -6.55 3.14 26.76
N VAL A 700 -5.38 2.74 26.27
CA VAL A 700 -5.13 2.59 24.83
C VAL A 700 -5.65 1.23 24.36
N LEU A 701 -6.54 1.21 23.41
CA LEU A 701 -6.97 -0.01 22.73
C LEU A 701 -6.21 -0.16 21.41
N THR A 702 -5.63 -1.35 21.20
CA THR A 702 -5.09 -1.76 19.89
C THR A 702 -5.84 -2.98 19.36
N THR A 703 -5.99 -3.07 18.05
CA THR A 703 -6.59 -4.23 17.39
C THR A 703 -5.54 -5.14 16.78
N TYR A 704 -5.80 -6.44 16.74
CA TYR A 704 -4.91 -7.42 16.15
C TYR A 704 -5.66 -8.56 15.46
N ARG A 705 -4.92 -9.49 14.87
CA ARG A 705 -5.44 -10.69 14.18
C ARG A 705 -5.08 -11.95 14.92
N LEU A 706 -5.97 -12.92 14.85
CA LEU A 706 -5.73 -14.31 15.28
C LEU A 706 -5.33 -15.18 14.10
N THR A 707 -4.85 -16.39 14.39
CA THR A 707 -4.55 -17.41 13.38
C THR A 707 -5.77 -18.25 13.04
N GLU A 708 -6.73 -18.30 13.94
CA GLU A 708 -7.93 -19.12 13.89
C GLU A 708 -9.02 -18.49 13.00
N HIS A 709 -9.05 -17.14 12.92
CA HIS A 709 -9.99 -16.41 12.09
C HIS A 709 -9.28 -15.55 11.03
N HIS A 710 -9.93 -15.39 9.88
CA HIS A 710 -9.39 -14.66 8.74
C HIS A 710 -10.10 -13.31 8.53
N LEU A 711 -9.33 -12.22 8.36
CA LEU A 711 -9.82 -10.84 8.15
C LEU A 711 -10.97 -10.45 9.12
N SER A 712 -12.12 -10.01 8.58
CA SER A 712 -13.30 -9.69 9.40
C SER A 712 -13.94 -10.92 10.10
N GLY A 713 -13.42 -12.11 9.82
CA GLY A 713 -13.98 -13.35 10.31
C GLY A 713 -15.21 -13.85 9.55
N ALA A 714 -15.70 -13.08 8.60
CA ALA A 714 -16.92 -13.37 7.85
C ALA A 714 -16.94 -14.76 7.20
N MET A 715 -15.79 -15.22 6.70
CA MET A 715 -15.67 -16.57 6.14
C MET A 715 -15.43 -17.63 7.23
N SER A 716 -14.51 -17.34 8.14
CA SER A 716 -14.00 -18.36 9.09
C SER A 716 -14.97 -18.66 10.23
N ARG A 717 -15.83 -17.71 10.64
CA ARG A 717 -16.84 -17.91 11.70
C ARG A 717 -17.96 -18.88 11.29
N TRP A 718 -18.11 -19.18 10.01
CA TRP A 718 -19.02 -20.21 9.50
C TRP A 718 -18.43 -21.62 9.47
N LEU A 719 -17.12 -21.74 9.68
CA LEU A 719 -16.43 -23.03 9.64
C LEU A 719 -16.41 -23.63 11.06
N PRO A 720 -17.06 -24.82 11.27
CA PRO A 720 -17.24 -25.37 12.62
C PRO A 720 -15.94 -25.54 13.39
N TRP A 721 -14.88 -26.06 12.75
CA TRP A 721 -13.58 -26.27 13.41
C TRP A 721 -12.92 -24.99 13.87
N LEU A 722 -13.04 -23.91 13.10
CA LEU A 722 -12.46 -22.61 13.45
C LEU A 722 -13.30 -21.91 14.53
N ALA A 723 -14.63 -22.03 14.44
CA ALA A 723 -15.54 -21.56 15.48
C ALA A 723 -15.33 -22.31 16.82
N GLU A 724 -15.07 -23.62 16.79
CA GLU A 724 -14.72 -24.40 17.98
C GLU A 724 -13.38 -23.97 18.59
N LEU A 725 -12.34 -23.74 17.74
CA LEU A 725 -11.03 -23.31 18.21
C LEU A 725 -11.04 -21.91 18.85
N GLN A 726 -11.89 -21.02 18.37
CA GLN A 726 -12.02 -19.66 18.90
C GLN A 726 -13.46 -19.17 18.81
N PRO A 727 -14.31 -19.57 19.79
CA PRO A 727 -15.75 -19.36 19.72
C PRO A 727 -16.22 -17.95 20.10
N GLU A 728 -15.46 -17.21 20.91
CA GLU A 728 -15.93 -16.00 21.56
C GLU A 728 -14.98 -14.82 21.38
N LEU A 729 -15.56 -13.60 21.27
CA LEU A 729 -14.81 -12.37 21.34
C LEU A 729 -14.23 -12.18 22.74
N PHE A 730 -12.99 -11.74 22.80
CA PHE A 730 -12.30 -11.43 24.05
C PHE A 730 -11.46 -10.15 23.96
N VAL A 731 -11.15 -9.60 25.13
CA VAL A 731 -10.19 -8.49 25.29
C VAL A 731 -9.05 -8.96 26.18
N GLU A 732 -7.81 -8.78 25.73
CA GLU A 732 -6.61 -9.01 26.54
C GLU A 732 -6.37 -7.81 27.46
N ILE A 733 -6.32 -8.09 28.77
CA ILE A 733 -6.15 -7.10 29.84
C ILE A 733 -4.96 -7.53 30.69
N SER A 734 -4.04 -6.62 31.04
CA SER A 734 -2.93 -6.94 31.91
C SER A 734 -3.41 -7.29 33.34
N PRO A 735 -2.67 -8.12 34.09
CA PRO A 735 -3.00 -8.42 35.50
C PRO A 735 -3.14 -7.17 36.38
N GLU A 736 -2.30 -6.15 36.13
CA GLU A 736 -2.30 -4.90 36.86
C GLU A 736 -3.61 -4.14 36.62
N LEU A 737 -4.02 -3.97 35.35
CA LEU A 737 -5.27 -3.31 35.00
C LEU A 737 -6.49 -4.11 35.52
N ALA A 738 -6.43 -5.43 35.42
CA ALA A 738 -7.49 -6.31 35.90
C ALA A 738 -7.69 -6.14 37.43
N GLN A 739 -6.60 -6.05 38.19
CA GLN A 739 -6.62 -5.78 39.64
C GLN A 739 -7.23 -4.39 39.93
N GLU A 740 -6.78 -3.32 39.24
CA GLU A 740 -7.31 -1.96 39.41
C GLU A 740 -8.80 -1.86 39.16
N LYS A 741 -9.32 -2.63 38.20
CA LYS A 741 -10.74 -2.61 37.79
C LYS A 741 -11.59 -3.68 38.46
N GLY A 742 -11.01 -4.53 39.33
CA GLY A 742 -11.71 -5.64 39.97
C GLY A 742 -12.22 -6.69 38.96
N ILE A 743 -11.53 -6.87 37.84
CA ILE A 743 -11.86 -7.82 36.78
C ILE A 743 -11.12 -9.12 37.00
N GLN A 744 -11.83 -10.25 36.86
CA GLN A 744 -11.26 -11.60 36.88
C GLN A 744 -11.19 -12.17 35.47
N ASN A 745 -10.34 -13.16 35.26
CA ASN A 745 -10.27 -13.86 33.98
C ASN A 745 -11.64 -14.50 33.66
N LEU A 746 -12.08 -14.35 32.40
CA LEU A 746 -13.37 -14.78 31.86
C LEU A 746 -14.60 -13.97 32.34
N ASP A 747 -14.43 -12.92 33.13
CA ASP A 747 -15.52 -11.98 33.38
C ASP A 747 -16.01 -11.35 32.07
N TRP A 748 -17.30 -11.10 31.96
CA TRP A 748 -17.83 -10.22 30.95
C TRP A 748 -17.47 -8.77 31.30
N VAL A 749 -16.88 -8.07 30.35
CA VAL A 749 -16.47 -6.66 30.50
C VAL A 749 -17.06 -5.83 29.38
N ARG A 750 -17.38 -4.59 29.70
CA ARG A 750 -17.82 -3.55 28.77
C ARG A 750 -16.61 -2.69 28.40
N ILE A 751 -16.37 -2.56 27.13
CA ILE A 751 -15.34 -1.67 26.56
C ILE A 751 -16.07 -0.50 25.91
N THR A 752 -15.74 0.72 26.34
CA THR A 752 -16.43 1.94 25.90
C THR A 752 -15.44 2.93 25.31
N SER A 753 -15.69 3.40 24.10
CA SER A 753 -15.03 4.55 23.48
C SER A 753 -15.98 5.75 23.42
N LYS A 754 -15.52 6.89 22.91
CA LYS A 754 -16.37 8.06 22.68
C LYS A 754 -17.53 7.80 21.70
N ARG A 755 -17.46 6.73 20.90
CA ARG A 755 -18.42 6.41 19.83
C ARG A 755 -19.44 5.34 20.18
N GLY A 756 -19.11 4.49 21.12
CA GLY A 756 -20.00 3.40 21.52
C GLY A 756 -19.36 2.46 22.52
N SER A 757 -20.08 1.39 22.84
CA SER A 757 -19.59 0.35 23.74
C SER A 757 -19.91 -1.04 23.21
N ILE A 758 -19.04 -1.99 23.53
CA ILE A 758 -19.16 -3.41 23.21
C ILE A 758 -18.89 -4.26 24.44
N VAL A 759 -19.29 -5.52 24.38
CA VAL A 759 -19.09 -6.47 25.47
C VAL A 759 -18.23 -7.64 24.97
N ALA A 760 -17.26 -8.05 25.79
CA ALA A 760 -16.38 -9.17 25.50
C ALA A 760 -15.95 -9.91 26.76
N LYS A 761 -15.38 -11.10 26.64
CA LYS A 761 -14.75 -11.78 27.77
C LYS A 761 -13.37 -11.21 28.06
N ALA A 762 -13.04 -11.01 29.31
CA ALA A 762 -11.72 -10.63 29.75
C ALA A 762 -10.77 -11.84 29.69
N LEU A 763 -9.66 -11.69 28.96
CA LEU A 763 -8.52 -12.58 29.01
C LEU A 763 -7.40 -11.88 29.79
N VAL A 764 -7.25 -12.21 31.07
CA VAL A 764 -6.22 -11.59 31.92
C VAL A 764 -4.88 -12.25 31.58
N THR A 765 -3.96 -11.47 31.03
CA THR A 765 -2.69 -11.99 30.52
C THR A 765 -1.60 -10.89 30.49
N PRO A 766 -0.33 -11.25 30.79
CA PRO A 766 0.79 -10.29 30.72
C PRO A 766 1.28 -9.96 29.30
N ARG A 767 0.53 -10.33 28.26
CA ARG A 767 0.95 -10.10 26.86
C ARG A 767 0.98 -8.64 26.45
N LEU A 768 0.11 -7.81 27.03
CA LEU A 768 0.09 -6.36 26.88
C LEU A 768 0.40 -5.76 28.25
N ARG A 769 1.65 -5.35 28.42
CA ARG A 769 2.11 -4.80 29.71
C ARG A 769 1.78 -3.31 29.80
N PRO A 770 1.49 -2.78 30.98
CA PRO A 770 1.50 -1.34 31.19
C PRO A 770 2.92 -0.80 30.89
N LEU A 771 2.95 0.39 30.32
CA LEU A 771 4.21 1.08 29.96
C LEU A 771 4.34 2.36 30.76
N THR A 772 5.58 2.73 31.10
CA THR A 772 5.87 4.05 31.65
C THR A 772 6.13 5.01 30.49
N VAL A 773 5.24 5.98 30.32
CA VAL A 773 5.28 6.98 29.26
C VAL A 773 5.28 8.35 29.92
N ASN A 774 6.32 9.13 29.72
CA ASN A 774 6.48 10.45 30.35
C ASN A 774 6.21 10.41 31.87
N GLY A 775 6.77 9.41 32.56
CA GLY A 775 6.61 9.21 34.00
C GLY A 775 5.23 8.76 34.48
N LYS A 776 4.28 8.46 33.56
CA LYS A 776 2.93 7.96 33.86
C LYS A 776 2.79 6.50 33.43
N THR A 777 2.04 5.73 34.20
CA THR A 777 1.63 4.39 33.78
C THR A 777 0.53 4.51 32.72
N VAL A 778 0.76 3.94 31.55
CA VAL A 778 -0.20 3.85 30.45
C VAL A 778 -0.57 2.40 30.26
N HIS A 779 -1.83 2.07 30.46
CA HIS A 779 -2.38 0.75 30.18
C HIS A 779 -2.74 0.62 28.72
N GLN A 780 -2.49 -0.58 28.17
CA GLN A 780 -2.90 -0.98 26.83
C GLN A 780 -3.74 -2.26 26.94
N ILE A 781 -4.80 -2.34 26.18
CA ILE A 781 -5.59 -3.55 25.96
C ILE A 781 -5.62 -3.91 24.49
N GLY A 782 -5.85 -5.18 24.18
CA GLY A 782 -5.87 -5.67 22.82
C GLY A 782 -7.11 -6.46 22.50
N MET A 783 -7.69 -6.23 21.31
CA MET A 783 -8.85 -6.97 20.86
C MET A 783 -8.66 -7.55 19.45
N PRO A 784 -9.01 -8.81 19.23
CA PRO A 784 -9.12 -9.36 17.89
C PRO A 784 -10.41 -8.82 17.23
N TRP A 785 -10.34 -8.41 15.99
CA TRP A 785 -11.45 -7.75 15.29
C TRP A 785 -12.29 -8.66 14.38
N HIS A 786 -12.22 -9.98 14.58
CA HIS A 786 -12.82 -10.97 13.68
C HIS A 786 -14.29 -11.24 13.93
N TRP A 787 -14.93 -10.63 14.93
CA TRP A 787 -16.32 -10.91 15.31
C TRP A 787 -17.30 -9.97 14.68
N GLY A 788 -18.52 -10.44 14.60
CA GLY A 788 -19.71 -9.78 14.11
C GLY A 788 -20.94 -10.58 14.49
N PHE A 789 -22.09 -10.19 13.97
CA PHE A 789 -23.40 -10.74 14.36
C PHE A 789 -23.89 -11.91 13.49
N MET A 790 -23.10 -12.36 12.50
CA MET A 790 -23.40 -13.50 11.64
C MET A 790 -22.37 -14.62 11.80
N GLY A 791 -22.76 -15.88 11.55
CA GLY A 791 -21.91 -17.07 11.63
C GLY A 791 -22.27 -18.02 12.76
N LEU A 792 -21.51 -19.11 12.90
CA LEU A 792 -21.61 -20.07 14.00
C LEU A 792 -21.05 -19.50 15.30
N SER A 793 -20.04 -18.64 15.18
CA SER A 793 -19.44 -17.87 16.27
C SER A 793 -19.76 -16.39 16.05
N THR A 794 -20.45 -15.79 16.99
CA THR A 794 -20.87 -14.39 16.94
C THR A 794 -20.33 -13.59 18.13
N GLY A 795 -20.35 -12.28 18.03
CA GLY A 795 -19.94 -11.35 19.07
C GLY A 795 -20.03 -9.91 18.60
N ASP A 796 -19.83 -8.98 19.50
CA ASP A 796 -19.88 -7.55 19.20
C ASP A 796 -18.79 -7.15 18.19
N VAL A 797 -19.06 -6.10 17.47
CA VAL A 797 -18.16 -5.57 16.43
C VAL A 797 -17.13 -4.61 17.05
N VAL A 798 -15.88 -5.03 17.17
CA VAL A 798 -14.80 -4.21 17.76
C VAL A 798 -14.66 -2.86 17.06
N ASN A 799 -14.92 -2.83 15.76
CA ASN A 799 -14.82 -1.61 14.97
C ASN A 799 -15.93 -0.57 15.24
N ASP A 800 -16.94 -0.90 16.03
CA ASP A 800 -17.92 0.08 16.53
C ASP A 800 -17.27 1.08 17.51
N LEU A 801 -16.09 0.73 18.05
CA LEU A 801 -15.28 1.61 18.89
C LEU A 801 -14.36 2.56 18.10
N THR A 802 -14.10 2.29 16.80
CA THR A 802 -13.13 3.03 15.99
C THR A 802 -13.70 4.34 15.43
N SER A 803 -12.81 5.25 15.06
CA SER A 803 -13.16 6.57 14.50
C SER A 803 -13.04 6.59 12.96
N TRP A 804 -13.66 7.59 12.33
CA TRP A 804 -13.48 7.91 10.92
C TRP A 804 -12.46 9.01 10.74
N VAL A 805 -11.21 8.61 10.90
CA VAL A 805 -10.02 9.42 10.63
C VAL A 805 -9.05 8.63 9.75
N ALA A 806 -8.33 9.30 8.88
CA ALA A 806 -7.49 8.63 7.89
C ALA A 806 -6.15 9.31 7.65
N ASP A 807 -5.20 8.50 7.20
CA ASP A 807 -3.94 8.95 6.57
C ASP A 807 -4.27 9.79 5.33
N PRO A 808 -3.63 10.97 5.17
CA PRO A 808 -3.94 11.86 4.06
C PRO A 808 -3.48 11.34 2.69
N ASN A 809 -2.46 10.47 2.65
CA ASN A 809 -1.87 10.01 1.39
C ASN A 809 -2.70 8.91 0.72
N VAL A 810 -3.19 7.94 1.52
CA VAL A 810 -3.85 6.73 1.01
C VAL A 810 -5.19 6.44 1.66
N MET A 811 -5.66 7.34 2.53
CA MET A 811 -6.95 7.25 3.22
C MET A 811 -7.14 5.97 4.06
N ILE A 812 -6.03 5.36 4.50
CA ILE A 812 -6.10 4.25 5.45
C ILE A 812 -6.56 4.75 6.82
N HIS A 813 -7.41 4.00 7.46
CA HIS A 813 -8.02 4.39 8.73
C HIS A 813 -7.13 4.14 9.95
N GLU A 814 -7.40 4.85 11.05
CA GLU A 814 -6.84 4.59 12.37
C GLU A 814 -7.58 3.45 13.05
N ALA A 815 -6.89 2.37 13.37
CA ALA A 815 -7.47 1.23 14.09
C ALA A 815 -6.52 0.59 15.11
N LYS A 816 -5.37 1.24 15.38
CA LYS A 816 -4.32 0.68 16.24
C LYS A 816 -4.11 1.45 17.52
N ALA A 817 -4.57 2.68 17.60
CA ALA A 817 -4.46 3.50 18.79
C ALA A 817 -5.73 4.34 18.97
N LEU A 818 -6.58 3.92 19.89
CA LEU A 818 -7.79 4.67 20.29
C LEU A 818 -7.97 4.59 21.80
N LEU A 819 -8.67 5.58 22.37
CA LEU A 819 -8.88 5.65 23.80
C LEU A 819 -10.21 5.02 24.20
N VAL A 820 -10.15 4.19 25.24
CA VAL A 820 -11.30 3.46 25.80
C VAL A 820 -11.26 3.43 27.33
N ASN A 821 -12.39 3.06 27.93
CA ASN A 821 -12.46 2.54 29.27
C ASN A 821 -12.91 1.08 29.26
N VAL A 822 -12.53 0.32 30.30
CA VAL A 822 -12.99 -1.03 30.51
C VAL A 822 -13.54 -1.17 31.92
N GLU A 823 -14.69 -1.81 32.07
CA GLU A 823 -15.34 -2.08 33.35
C GLU A 823 -16.05 -3.43 33.32
N LYS A 824 -16.30 -4.01 34.48
CA LYS A 824 -17.07 -5.27 34.60
C LYS A 824 -18.49 -5.02 34.09
N ALA A 825 -18.94 -5.83 33.12
CA ALA A 825 -20.33 -5.81 32.68
C ALA A 825 -21.24 -6.37 33.80
N LYS A 826 -22.32 -5.68 34.04
CA LYS A 826 -23.33 -6.10 35.02
C LYS A 826 -24.18 -7.23 34.49
#